data_91961fe75e0991f6e921d99c729dd423
#
_entry.id   91961fe75e0991f6e921d99c729dd423
#
_cell.length_a   1.000
_cell.length_b   1.000
_cell.length_c   1.000
_cell.angle_alpha   90.00
_cell.angle_beta   90.00
_cell.angle_gamma   90.00
#
_symmetry.space_group_name_H-M   'P 1'
#
loop_
_entity.id
_entity.type
_entity.pdbx_description
1 polymer ?
#
loop_
_entity_poly.entity_id
_entity_poly.type
_entity_poly.pdbx_seq_one_letter_code
_entity_poly.pdbx_strand_id
1 'polypeptide(L)'
;ARATASDEGPPVDDLAAGAGSGFLGVASAAGEAGAKSVVTPERRMAREFAPDKKTLDALRHEGFTAANFVPDSGVIRGVSAFVSLGSGDPDEAVIRPETFQHMAIDAPRSSSSESSRPRAYPGSLMGVISVIRQTLLDARFQARDHAHFSQNPASRPRPAFSTMLDALQPVTAQKMPVVFEPASVLMVDRAARLAGEFELRPLILATGQEWRRPDIMRGIDAPFIVPVDFPEAVKLPDDEDWQAMPLDQLRAWDHAPGNAALLRKEGREIALTTHGLARKTSFRPNLRLAIARGLSQDDALAALTTVPARLCGLADQLGSIAPGKLAHLTVFENGRAFDEDSRVREVWIDGRQYPAPVRDEKKPAAKKDTPNPRHTLTAAPSNHDRGPLLEPKSVLIRNATLWTCGPEGRIENASLLVTDGKIVKAGRFKADPGPGTHVIDLPGIHVTPGLIDCHSHSMIMGGVNEGTLPSTAMVRVADVLNSESETLHQQLAGGLTVANLLHGSANPIGGQNCVIKLRDGAPPEGLKFVDAPAGIKFALGENVKQSNWGDAFKSRFPQSRMGVPAFHTNRFTAARHYMAAVEKAANGGPPVRRDLELEAISEILCGERLIHCHSYRQDEILAFLRVMEGFKVRVATLQHILEGYKVANEIARHGAGASAFSDWWAYKFEVLDAIPHAGAIMHERGILVSFNSDSSDHARRMNLEAAKAVKYGGVSEEEALKFVTLNPAKQLRIDARAGSLEPGKDGDFAIWSGHPLDTRSVCLQTWIEGRQYFEREAARQRASARHSEHLALIEKAKKDRKSVV
;
A
#
# COMPACT_ATOMS: atom_id res chain seq x y z
N ALA A 1 30.88 -0.92 5.94
CA ALA A 1 29.60 -1.30 6.53
C ALA A 1 28.99 -0.04 7.15
N ARG A 2 28.08 0.60 6.45
CA ARG A 2 27.22 1.63 7.05
C ARG A 2 26.08 0.87 7.71
N ALA A 3 25.94 1.05 9.01
CA ALA A 3 24.77 0.61 9.75
C ALA A 3 23.54 1.27 9.09
N THR A 4 22.63 0.46 8.54
CA THR A 4 21.32 0.93 8.15
C THR A 4 20.61 1.33 9.43
N ALA A 5 20.26 2.61 9.55
CA ALA A 5 19.41 3.10 10.63
C ALA A 5 18.14 2.26 10.65
N SER A 6 17.68 1.90 11.87
CA SER A 6 16.35 1.33 12.09
C SER A 6 15.30 2.22 11.40
N ASP A 7 14.24 1.62 10.87
CA ASP A 7 13.08 2.33 10.29
C ASP A 7 12.38 3.31 11.27
N GLU A 8 12.83 3.36 12.52
CA GLU A 8 12.57 4.42 13.50
C GLU A 8 13.68 5.48 13.53
N GLY A 9 14.40 5.71 12.44
CA GLY A 9 15.15 6.95 12.29
C GLY A 9 14.25 8.13 12.64
N PRO A 10 14.78 9.27 13.09
CA PRO A 10 13.93 10.42 13.37
C PRO A 10 12.97 10.56 12.20
N PRO A 11 11.65 10.74 12.46
CA PRO A 11 10.70 10.87 11.38
C PRO A 11 11.26 11.95 10.47
N VAL A 12 11.64 11.48 9.31
CA VAL A 12 12.18 12.37 8.31
C VAL A 12 11.05 13.30 7.96
N ASP A 13 11.19 14.55 8.31
CA ASP A 13 10.58 15.74 7.72
C ASP A 13 9.10 15.67 7.30
N ASP A 14 8.18 15.08 8.08
CA ASP A 14 6.83 14.83 7.57
C ASP A 14 5.66 15.24 8.47
N LEU A 15 5.77 16.26 9.34
CA LEU A 15 4.69 16.49 10.28
C LEU A 15 4.27 17.93 10.54
N ALA A 16 3.00 18.12 10.28
CA ALA A 16 2.28 19.34 10.51
C ALA A 16 1.51 19.36 11.81
N ALA A 17 1.53 20.50 12.44
CA ALA A 17 0.67 20.85 13.52
C ALA A 17 -0.69 21.33 13.02
N GLY A 18 -1.74 20.77 13.58
CA GLY A 18 -3.09 21.30 13.51
C GLY A 18 -3.73 21.10 14.86
N ALA A 19 -4.01 22.17 15.54
CA ALA A 19 -4.69 22.14 16.82
C ALA A 19 -6.17 21.88 16.62
N GLY A 20 -6.70 20.94 17.39
CA GLY A 20 -8.03 21.01 17.94
C GLY A 20 -9.23 20.69 17.09
N SER A 21 -10.09 19.98 17.73
CA SER A 21 -11.47 19.62 17.43
C SER A 21 -11.63 18.61 16.30
N GLY A 22 -12.36 17.57 16.67
CA GLY A 22 -12.70 16.44 15.83
C GLY A 22 -12.98 16.80 14.38
N PHE A 23 -12.77 15.90 13.56
CA PHE A 23 -12.86 15.79 12.11
C PHE A 23 -13.79 16.77 11.31
N LEU A 24 -14.44 17.70 11.96
CA LEU A 24 -15.00 18.92 11.35
C LEU A 24 -13.93 19.77 10.63
N GLY A 25 -12.64 19.49 10.88
CA GLY A 25 -11.51 20.20 10.34
C GLY A 25 -11.19 19.96 8.87
N VAL A 26 -11.72 18.92 8.20
CA VAL A 26 -11.50 18.81 6.74
C VAL A 26 -12.31 19.87 5.98
N ALA A 27 -13.45 20.28 6.53
CA ALA A 27 -14.24 21.40 6.01
C ALA A 27 -13.80 22.78 6.57
N SER A 28 -13.10 22.83 7.72
CA SER A 28 -12.70 24.08 8.39
C SER A 28 -11.21 24.40 8.34
N ALA A 29 -10.37 23.52 7.82
CA ALA A 29 -8.95 23.83 7.49
C ALA A 29 -8.81 24.84 6.32
N ALA A 30 -9.91 25.40 5.84
CA ALA A 30 -9.93 26.55 4.93
C ALA A 30 -9.57 27.89 5.62
N GLY A 31 -9.12 27.88 6.87
CA GLY A 31 -8.94 29.07 7.71
C GLY A 31 -7.54 29.65 7.82
N GLU A 32 -6.51 29.03 7.26
CA GLU A 32 -5.19 29.67 7.18
C GLU A 32 -4.88 30.11 5.74
N ALA A 33 -4.76 31.40 5.55
CA ALA A 33 -4.43 32.05 4.30
C ALA A 33 -3.09 31.51 3.76
N GLY A 34 -3.17 30.59 2.76
CA GLY A 34 -2.01 30.10 2.02
C GLY A 34 -1.94 28.60 1.72
N ALA A 35 -2.58 27.71 2.46
CA ALA A 35 -2.62 26.28 2.15
C ALA A 35 -3.78 25.97 1.19
N LYS A 36 -3.47 25.55 -0.04
CA LYS A 36 -4.53 25.06 -0.96
C LYS A 36 -5.16 23.80 -0.38
N SER A 37 -6.48 23.76 -0.28
CA SER A 37 -7.22 22.56 0.12
C SER A 37 -6.86 21.40 -0.81
N VAL A 38 -6.60 20.21 -0.24
CA VAL A 38 -6.35 19.00 -1.03
C VAL A 38 -7.64 18.31 -1.50
N VAL A 39 -8.79 18.78 -1.04
CA VAL A 39 -10.13 18.29 -1.38
C VAL A 39 -10.92 19.43 -2.01
N THR A 40 -11.06 19.40 -3.33
CA THR A 40 -11.72 20.44 -4.14
C THR A 40 -12.62 19.84 -5.22
N PRO A 41 -13.61 19.00 -4.85
CA PRO A 41 -14.47 18.32 -5.81
C PRO A 41 -15.35 19.30 -6.64
N GLU A 42 -15.59 20.50 -6.11
CA GLU A 42 -16.34 21.58 -6.77
C GLU A 42 -15.55 22.28 -7.88
N ARG A 43 -14.24 22.09 -7.99
CA ARG A 43 -13.40 22.66 -9.04
C ARG A 43 -13.87 22.16 -10.42
N ARG A 44 -14.06 23.06 -11.37
CA ARG A 44 -14.56 22.78 -12.72
C ARG A 44 -13.53 23.19 -13.76
N MET A 45 -12.92 22.23 -14.44
CA MET A 45 -11.88 22.50 -15.43
C MET A 45 -12.40 23.27 -16.65
N ALA A 46 -13.67 23.16 -16.97
CA ALA A 46 -14.30 23.98 -18.01
C ALA A 46 -14.12 25.50 -17.79
N ARG A 47 -14.02 25.94 -16.54
CA ARG A 47 -13.82 27.35 -16.18
C ARG A 47 -12.35 27.77 -16.17
N GLU A 48 -11.43 26.81 -16.19
CA GLU A 48 -10.00 27.02 -16.12
C GLU A 48 -9.29 26.77 -17.46
N PHE A 49 -10.05 26.39 -18.47
CA PHE A 49 -9.48 26.09 -19.79
C PHE A 49 -9.02 27.40 -20.46
N ALA A 50 -7.72 27.64 -20.49
CA ALA A 50 -7.09 28.77 -21.15
C ALA A 50 -5.72 28.37 -21.73
N PRO A 51 -5.69 27.47 -22.73
CA PRO A 51 -4.44 26.96 -23.27
C PRO A 51 -3.74 28.03 -24.13
N ASP A 52 -2.42 28.05 -24.06
CA ASP A 52 -1.62 28.84 -24.98
C ASP A 52 -1.61 28.21 -26.40
N LYS A 53 -1.36 29.05 -27.40
CA LYS A 53 -1.31 28.62 -28.81
C LYS A 53 -0.27 27.50 -29.02
N LYS A 54 0.87 27.55 -28.37
CA LYS A 54 1.96 26.57 -28.52
C LYS A 54 1.52 25.19 -28.06
N THR A 55 0.78 25.11 -26.94
CA THR A 55 0.20 23.86 -26.44
C THR A 55 -0.83 23.29 -27.40
N LEU A 56 -1.75 24.13 -27.93
CA LEU A 56 -2.73 23.71 -28.93
C LEU A 56 -2.04 23.18 -30.20
N ASP A 57 -1.09 23.93 -30.74
CA ASP A 57 -0.35 23.54 -31.95
C ASP A 57 0.42 22.23 -31.73
N ALA A 58 1.05 22.05 -30.57
CA ALA A 58 1.78 20.82 -30.26
C ALA A 58 0.88 19.59 -30.28
N LEU A 59 -0.35 19.69 -29.78
CA LEU A 59 -1.33 18.58 -29.81
C LEU A 59 -1.89 18.35 -31.22
N ARG A 60 -2.22 19.41 -31.97
CA ARG A 60 -2.68 19.30 -33.35
C ARG A 60 -1.65 18.65 -34.27
N HIS A 61 -0.37 18.97 -34.09
CA HIS A 61 0.73 18.36 -34.84
C HIS A 61 0.90 16.87 -34.60
N GLU A 62 0.47 16.37 -33.42
CA GLU A 62 0.42 14.94 -33.15
C GLU A 62 -0.87 14.26 -33.62
N GLY A 63 -1.84 15.06 -34.17
CA GLY A 63 -3.11 14.59 -34.74
C GLY A 63 -4.32 14.66 -33.80
N PHE A 64 -4.20 15.30 -32.63
CA PHE A 64 -5.33 15.46 -31.72
C PHE A 64 -6.23 16.62 -32.15
N THR A 65 -7.54 16.40 -32.15
CA THR A 65 -8.56 17.39 -32.47
C THR A 65 -9.34 17.85 -31.24
N ALA A 66 -9.37 17.02 -30.22
CA ALA A 66 -10.04 17.29 -28.97
C ALA A 66 -9.29 16.58 -27.81
N ALA A 67 -9.53 17.01 -26.58
CA ALA A 67 -8.89 16.45 -25.39
C ALA A 67 -9.81 16.52 -24.18
N ASN A 68 -9.60 15.61 -23.22
CA ASN A 68 -10.17 15.76 -21.88
C ASN A 68 -9.18 16.60 -21.04
N PHE A 69 -9.59 17.79 -20.62
CA PHE A 69 -8.80 18.71 -19.82
C PHE A 69 -9.03 18.40 -18.34
N VAL A 70 -7.95 18.02 -17.62
CA VAL A 70 -8.00 17.40 -16.30
C VAL A 70 -7.36 18.27 -15.22
N PRO A 71 -7.82 18.17 -13.95
CA PRO A 71 -7.16 18.84 -12.82
C PRO A 71 -5.84 18.15 -12.49
N ASP A 72 -4.89 18.93 -11.99
CA ASP A 72 -3.48 18.55 -11.79
C ASP A 72 -3.03 18.36 -10.34
N SER A 73 -3.82 18.80 -9.36
CA SER A 73 -3.40 18.87 -7.96
C SER A 73 -4.51 18.51 -6.98
N GLY A 74 -4.13 18.06 -5.79
CA GLY A 74 -5.02 17.64 -4.71
C GLY A 74 -5.26 16.12 -4.66
N VAL A 75 -6.02 15.70 -3.66
CA VAL A 75 -6.48 14.31 -3.47
C VAL A 75 -7.82 14.10 -4.20
N ILE A 76 -8.83 14.91 -3.89
CA ILE A 76 -10.07 15.01 -4.69
C ILE A 76 -9.95 16.29 -5.48
N ARG A 77 -9.69 16.16 -6.77
CA ARG A 77 -9.11 17.24 -7.61
C ARG A 77 -10.11 18.12 -8.32
N GLY A 78 -11.36 17.69 -8.45
CA GLY A 78 -12.39 18.36 -9.24
C GLY A 78 -12.78 17.60 -10.49
N VAL A 79 -13.56 18.25 -11.34
CA VAL A 79 -14.23 17.67 -12.51
C VAL A 79 -13.55 18.12 -13.79
N SER A 80 -13.17 17.15 -14.65
CA SER A 80 -12.60 17.41 -15.98
C SER A 80 -13.65 17.84 -16.99
N ALA A 81 -13.18 18.50 -18.06
CA ALA A 81 -13.98 18.96 -19.18
C ALA A 81 -13.43 18.41 -20.50
N PHE A 82 -14.32 18.06 -21.44
CA PHE A 82 -13.91 17.69 -22.78
C PHE A 82 -13.95 18.91 -23.69
N VAL A 83 -12.82 19.18 -24.34
CA VAL A 83 -12.61 20.40 -25.09
C VAL A 83 -12.19 20.14 -26.54
N SER A 84 -12.63 21.01 -27.46
CA SER A 84 -12.11 21.12 -28.82
C SER A 84 -10.74 21.80 -28.78
N LEU A 85 -9.82 21.36 -29.62
CA LEU A 85 -8.53 22.03 -29.79
C LEU A 85 -8.55 23.07 -30.94
N GLY A 86 -9.73 23.44 -31.43
CA GLY A 86 -9.91 24.41 -32.54
C GLY A 86 -9.75 25.85 -32.10
N SER A 87 -10.24 26.22 -30.92
CA SER A 87 -10.17 27.58 -30.37
C SER A 87 -9.49 27.60 -29.02
N GLY A 88 -8.85 28.70 -28.67
CA GLY A 88 -8.37 28.97 -27.31
C GLY A 88 -9.41 29.67 -26.44
N ASP A 89 -10.56 30.07 -27.02
CA ASP A 89 -11.66 30.63 -26.28
C ASP A 89 -12.45 29.53 -25.56
N PRO A 90 -12.54 29.57 -24.21
CA PRO A 90 -13.27 28.56 -23.43
C PRO A 90 -14.73 28.39 -23.87
N ASP A 91 -15.41 29.46 -24.19
CA ASP A 91 -16.85 29.45 -24.55
C ASP A 91 -17.10 28.70 -25.88
N GLU A 92 -16.13 28.75 -26.81
CA GLU A 92 -16.20 28.00 -28.07
C GLU A 92 -15.62 26.60 -27.98
N ALA A 93 -14.64 26.39 -27.08
CA ALA A 93 -13.87 25.15 -27.04
C ALA A 93 -14.53 24.05 -26.18
N VAL A 94 -15.32 24.39 -25.17
CA VAL A 94 -15.89 23.39 -24.26
C VAL A 94 -17.04 22.62 -24.94
N ILE A 95 -16.77 21.38 -25.36
CA ILE A 95 -17.78 20.46 -25.92
C ILE A 95 -18.66 19.87 -24.81
N ARG A 96 -18.03 19.46 -23.70
CA ARG A 96 -18.72 18.93 -22.52
C ARG A 96 -18.08 19.44 -21.22
N PRO A 97 -18.82 20.25 -20.43
CA PRO A 97 -18.24 20.94 -19.27
C PRO A 97 -17.90 20.01 -18.10
N GLU A 98 -18.52 18.84 -18.02
CA GLU A 98 -18.30 17.87 -16.96
C GLU A 98 -18.20 16.45 -17.52
N THR A 99 -17.07 15.78 -17.31
CA THR A 99 -16.85 14.39 -17.75
C THR A 99 -16.62 13.47 -16.57
N PHE A 100 -15.58 13.70 -15.77
CA PHE A 100 -15.15 12.80 -14.69
C PHE A 100 -14.77 13.57 -13.43
N GLN A 101 -15.10 13.06 -12.27
CA GLN A 101 -14.46 13.46 -11.03
C GLN A 101 -13.09 12.79 -10.93
N HIS A 102 -12.05 13.51 -10.52
CA HIS A 102 -10.70 12.99 -10.37
C HIS A 102 -10.33 12.79 -8.91
N MET A 103 -9.73 11.63 -8.58
CA MET A 103 -9.24 11.26 -7.24
C MET A 103 -7.85 10.63 -7.34
N ALA A 104 -6.85 11.25 -6.71
CA ALA A 104 -5.48 10.72 -6.66
C ALA A 104 -5.27 9.83 -5.45
N ILE A 105 -4.63 8.68 -5.66
CA ILE A 105 -4.17 7.77 -4.61
C ILE A 105 -2.64 7.73 -4.68
N ASP A 106 -2.04 8.82 -4.23
CA ASP A 106 -0.59 9.02 -4.14
C ASP A 106 -0.25 9.71 -2.82
N ALA A 107 0.91 9.38 -2.26
CA ALA A 107 1.41 10.10 -1.09
C ALA A 107 1.73 11.56 -1.45
N PRO A 108 1.43 12.52 -0.58
CA PRO A 108 1.80 13.90 -0.82
C PRO A 108 3.32 14.02 -1.01
N ARG A 109 3.75 14.57 -2.14
CA ARG A 109 5.17 14.79 -2.42
C ARG A 109 5.66 16.02 -1.66
N SER A 110 6.75 15.89 -0.87
CA SER A 110 7.47 17.05 -0.37
C SER A 110 8.32 17.64 -1.49
N SER A 111 8.21 18.94 -1.71
CA SER A 111 9.30 19.65 -2.39
C SER A 111 10.48 19.72 -1.41
N SER A 112 11.69 19.46 -1.90
CA SER A 112 12.91 19.46 -1.09
C SER A 112 13.23 20.80 -0.38
N SER A 113 12.51 21.88 -0.70
CA SER A 113 12.62 23.19 -0.09
C SER A 113 11.64 23.44 1.07
N GLU A 114 10.65 22.55 1.30
CA GLU A 114 9.61 22.67 2.32
C GLU A 114 9.75 21.67 3.49
N SER A 115 10.88 20.98 3.57
CA SER A 115 11.14 19.93 4.57
C SER A 115 11.10 20.41 6.05
N SER A 116 11.08 21.70 6.29
CA SER A 116 11.05 22.31 7.63
C SER A 116 9.66 22.76 8.07
N ARG A 117 8.61 22.61 7.26
CA ARG A 117 7.25 23.00 7.61
C ARG A 117 6.38 21.79 7.94
N PRO A 118 5.55 21.88 8.98
CA PRO A 118 4.56 20.88 9.29
C PRO A 118 3.60 20.63 8.12
N ARG A 119 3.34 19.37 7.75
CA ARG A 119 2.37 19.03 6.71
C ARG A 119 0.95 19.06 7.25
N ALA A 120 0.00 19.48 6.40
CA ALA A 120 -1.41 19.34 6.69
C ALA A 120 -1.86 17.88 6.45
N TYR A 121 -2.89 17.42 7.18
CA TYR A 121 -3.52 16.14 6.90
C TYR A 121 -4.16 16.14 5.49
N PRO A 122 -3.96 15.07 4.68
CA PRO A 122 -3.21 13.84 4.94
C PRO A 122 -1.71 13.98 4.65
N GLY A 123 -0.85 13.41 5.52
CA GLY A 123 0.61 13.37 5.36
C GLY A 123 1.15 12.07 4.78
N SER A 124 0.34 11.04 4.66
CA SER A 124 0.72 9.70 4.20
C SER A 124 -0.27 9.13 3.18
N LEU A 125 0.13 8.04 2.50
CA LEU A 125 -0.74 7.33 1.57
C LEU A 125 -1.99 6.75 2.27
N MET A 126 -1.86 6.19 3.48
CA MET A 126 -3.01 5.71 4.25
C MET A 126 -3.93 6.84 4.69
N GLY A 127 -3.39 8.02 4.96
CA GLY A 127 -4.15 9.25 5.22
C GLY A 127 -4.95 9.70 4.00
N VAL A 128 -4.35 9.68 2.81
CA VAL A 128 -5.01 9.99 1.54
C VAL A 128 -6.25 9.10 1.32
N ILE A 129 -6.09 7.79 1.48
CA ILE A 129 -7.21 6.85 1.32
C ILE A 129 -8.31 7.11 2.37
N SER A 130 -7.91 7.43 3.60
CA SER A 130 -8.86 7.77 4.66
C SER A 130 -9.62 9.07 4.37
N VAL A 131 -8.96 10.10 3.82
CA VAL A 131 -9.62 11.35 3.38
C VAL A 131 -10.68 11.06 2.32
N ILE A 132 -10.33 10.31 1.28
CA ILE A 132 -11.29 9.95 0.22
C ILE A 132 -12.50 9.23 0.82
N ARG A 133 -12.25 8.21 1.67
CA ARG A 133 -13.30 7.43 2.32
C ARG A 133 -14.22 8.29 3.18
N GLN A 134 -13.65 9.13 4.06
CA GLN A 134 -14.44 10.01 4.92
C GLN A 134 -15.23 11.05 4.13
N THR A 135 -14.62 11.66 3.10
CA THR A 135 -15.32 12.67 2.27
C THR A 135 -16.52 12.07 1.51
N LEU A 136 -16.39 10.84 0.98
CA LEU A 136 -17.51 10.15 0.34
C LEU A 136 -18.62 9.79 1.34
N LEU A 137 -18.27 9.38 2.57
CA LEU A 137 -19.23 9.16 3.66
C LEU A 137 -19.95 10.46 4.03
N ASP A 138 -19.21 11.57 4.11
CA ASP A 138 -19.77 12.88 4.42
C ASP A 138 -20.72 13.38 3.33
N ALA A 139 -20.39 13.15 2.06
CA ALA A 139 -21.29 13.47 0.94
C ALA A 139 -22.60 12.67 1.02
N ARG A 140 -22.51 11.35 1.28
CA ARG A 140 -23.70 10.50 1.51
C ARG A 140 -24.50 10.94 2.74
N PHE A 141 -23.82 11.35 3.81
CA PHE A 141 -24.47 11.86 5.00
C PHE A 141 -25.23 13.16 4.71
N GLN A 142 -24.60 14.15 4.03
CA GLN A 142 -25.26 15.41 3.66
C GLN A 142 -26.58 15.16 2.91
N ALA A 143 -26.57 14.27 1.91
CA ALA A 143 -27.79 13.93 1.17
C ALA A 143 -28.90 13.39 2.07
N ARG A 144 -28.57 12.44 2.96
CA ARG A 144 -29.53 11.85 3.91
C ARG A 144 -30.03 12.87 4.92
N ASP A 145 -29.15 13.72 5.42
CA ASP A 145 -29.48 14.74 6.42
C ASP A 145 -30.43 15.79 5.86
N HIS A 146 -30.18 16.26 4.64
CA HIS A 146 -31.05 17.16 3.91
C HIS A 146 -32.41 16.53 3.58
N ALA A 147 -32.42 15.26 3.18
CA ALA A 147 -33.68 14.53 2.93
C ALA A 147 -34.51 14.37 4.18
N HIS A 148 -33.89 14.01 5.31
CA HIS A 148 -34.55 13.90 6.61
C HIS A 148 -35.12 15.25 7.07
N PHE A 149 -34.33 16.32 6.95
CA PHE A 149 -34.82 17.68 7.26
C PHE A 149 -36.04 18.09 6.40
N SER A 150 -35.97 17.81 5.08
CA SER A 150 -37.05 18.17 4.15
C SER A 150 -38.36 17.45 4.47
N GLN A 151 -38.29 16.23 5.03
CA GLN A 151 -39.47 15.49 5.47
C GLN A 151 -40.09 16.01 6.75
N ASN A 152 -39.25 16.56 7.67
CA ASN A 152 -39.73 17.12 8.93
C ASN A 152 -38.91 18.35 9.36
N PRO A 153 -39.16 19.53 8.75
CA PRO A 153 -38.37 20.75 9.01
C PRO A 153 -38.47 21.27 10.46
N ALA A 154 -39.55 20.94 11.16
CA ALA A 154 -39.75 21.38 12.53
C ALA A 154 -38.96 20.58 13.57
N SER A 155 -38.42 19.43 13.21
CA SER A 155 -37.77 18.49 14.13
C SER A 155 -36.35 18.90 14.56
N ARG A 156 -35.70 19.80 13.80
CA ARG A 156 -34.29 20.13 13.97
C ARG A 156 -33.88 21.39 13.21
N PRO A 157 -32.75 22.02 13.54
CA PRO A 157 -32.17 23.10 12.73
C PRO A 157 -31.87 22.64 11.31
N ARG A 158 -31.96 23.58 10.36
CA ARG A 158 -31.60 23.30 8.96
C ARG A 158 -30.15 22.84 8.87
N PRO A 159 -29.87 21.71 8.17
CA PRO A 159 -28.50 21.25 7.94
C PRO A 159 -27.64 22.30 7.23
N ALA A 160 -26.37 22.39 7.60
CA ALA A 160 -25.42 23.24 6.89
C ALA A 160 -25.22 22.75 5.44
N PHE A 161 -25.16 23.69 4.51
CA PHE A 161 -24.85 23.38 3.12
C PHE A 161 -23.33 23.44 2.90
N SER A 162 -22.80 22.45 2.17
CA SER A 162 -21.41 22.41 1.73
C SER A 162 -21.35 22.23 0.22
N THR A 163 -20.83 23.24 -0.49
CA THR A 163 -20.59 23.17 -1.94
C THR A 163 -19.67 22.03 -2.33
N MET A 164 -18.67 21.76 -1.50
CA MET A 164 -17.74 20.65 -1.67
C MET A 164 -18.45 19.28 -1.63
N LEU A 165 -19.30 19.05 -0.64
CA LEU A 165 -20.03 17.78 -0.51
C LEU A 165 -21.16 17.67 -1.53
N ASP A 166 -21.78 18.80 -1.91
CA ASP A 166 -22.80 18.86 -2.95
C ASP A 166 -22.23 18.48 -4.31
N ALA A 167 -21.02 18.93 -4.62
CA ALA A 167 -20.33 18.58 -5.86
C ALA A 167 -20.05 17.06 -6.03
N LEU A 168 -20.05 16.29 -4.93
CA LEU A 168 -19.88 14.83 -4.95
C LEU A 168 -21.21 14.06 -5.07
N GLN A 169 -22.38 14.73 -5.03
CA GLN A 169 -23.66 14.03 -5.14
C GLN A 169 -23.80 13.26 -6.46
N PRO A 170 -23.41 13.79 -7.63
CA PRO A 170 -23.44 13.00 -8.86
C PRO A 170 -22.56 11.75 -8.82
N VAL A 171 -21.43 11.80 -8.11
CA VAL A 171 -20.50 10.68 -7.91
C VAL A 171 -21.13 9.60 -7.04
N THR A 172 -21.63 9.97 -5.85
CA THR A 172 -22.24 9.03 -4.90
C THR A 172 -23.57 8.46 -5.39
N ALA A 173 -24.25 9.14 -6.33
CA ALA A 173 -25.44 8.68 -7.03
C ALA A 173 -25.12 7.91 -8.33
N GLN A 174 -23.86 7.55 -8.60
CA GLN A 174 -23.39 6.82 -9.80
C GLN A 174 -23.68 7.52 -11.14
N LYS A 175 -23.99 8.81 -11.14
CA LYS A 175 -24.27 9.59 -12.35
C LYS A 175 -23.00 10.10 -13.04
N MET A 176 -21.95 10.35 -12.27
CA MET A 176 -20.66 10.82 -12.74
C MET A 176 -19.59 9.76 -12.46
N PRO A 177 -18.84 9.31 -13.47
CA PRO A 177 -17.70 8.39 -13.27
C PRO A 177 -16.55 9.07 -12.55
N VAL A 178 -15.67 8.25 -11.94
CA VAL A 178 -14.48 8.70 -11.22
C VAL A 178 -13.22 8.18 -11.90
N VAL A 179 -12.31 9.06 -12.24
CA VAL A 179 -10.95 8.70 -12.63
C VAL A 179 -10.11 8.61 -11.37
N PHE A 180 -9.66 7.41 -11.05
CA PHE A 180 -8.64 7.18 -10.03
C PHE A 180 -7.26 7.30 -10.65
N GLU A 181 -6.37 8.00 -9.95
CA GLU A 181 -4.97 8.23 -10.35
C GLU A 181 -4.04 7.60 -9.30
N PRO A 182 -3.81 6.27 -9.39
CA PRO A 182 -2.94 5.54 -8.46
C PRO A 182 -1.46 5.76 -8.78
N ALA A 183 -0.61 5.80 -7.74
CA ALA A 183 0.84 5.96 -7.89
C ALA A 183 1.58 4.65 -8.23
N SER A 184 0.97 3.49 -8.03
CA SER A 184 1.58 2.18 -8.27
C SER A 184 0.55 1.11 -8.63
N VAL A 185 1.03 -0.01 -9.16
CA VAL A 185 0.17 -1.16 -9.51
C VAL A 185 -0.64 -1.69 -8.32
N LEU A 186 -0.10 -1.66 -7.10
CA LEU A 186 -0.82 -2.08 -5.91
C LEU A 186 -1.91 -1.07 -5.51
N MET A 187 -1.72 0.21 -5.83
CA MET A 187 -2.74 1.23 -5.64
C MET A 187 -3.83 1.17 -6.72
N VAL A 188 -3.57 0.55 -7.88
CA VAL A 188 -4.62 0.19 -8.85
C VAL A 188 -5.62 -0.79 -8.23
N ASP A 189 -5.14 -1.85 -7.55
CA ASP A 189 -6.00 -2.77 -6.76
C ASP A 189 -6.78 -2.00 -5.69
N ARG A 190 -6.13 -1.09 -4.98
CA ARG A 190 -6.77 -0.29 -3.93
C ARG A 190 -7.84 0.65 -4.49
N ALA A 191 -7.60 1.27 -5.64
CA ALA A 191 -8.58 2.12 -6.34
C ALA A 191 -9.83 1.33 -6.70
N ALA A 192 -9.66 0.13 -7.29
CA ALA A 192 -10.78 -0.73 -7.65
C ALA A 192 -11.61 -1.17 -6.42
N ARG A 193 -10.94 -1.51 -5.31
CA ARG A 193 -11.60 -1.87 -4.05
C ARG A 193 -12.35 -0.70 -3.42
N LEU A 194 -11.73 0.50 -3.43
CA LEU A 194 -12.39 1.70 -2.93
C LEU A 194 -13.61 2.07 -3.79
N ALA A 195 -13.50 1.90 -5.11
CA ALA A 195 -14.64 2.06 -6.00
C ALA A 195 -15.77 1.06 -5.66
N GLY A 196 -15.45 -0.21 -5.41
CA GLY A 196 -16.40 -1.23 -4.96
C GLY A 196 -17.05 -0.90 -3.60
N GLU A 197 -16.25 -0.43 -2.61
CA GLU A 197 -16.73 -0.04 -1.27
C GLU A 197 -17.83 1.05 -1.34
N PHE A 198 -17.70 1.95 -2.32
CA PHE A 198 -18.65 3.06 -2.52
C PHE A 198 -19.54 2.91 -3.76
N GLU A 199 -19.53 1.76 -4.43
CA GLU A 199 -20.34 1.50 -5.62
C GLU A 199 -20.13 2.55 -6.72
N LEU A 200 -18.89 3.04 -6.89
CA LEU A 200 -18.54 4.05 -7.87
C LEU A 200 -18.37 3.44 -9.26
N ARG A 201 -18.44 4.29 -10.29
CA ARG A 201 -18.10 3.93 -11.67
C ARG A 201 -16.65 4.32 -11.96
N PRO A 202 -15.66 3.41 -11.79
CA PRO A 202 -14.26 3.76 -11.90
C PRO A 202 -13.77 3.80 -13.36
N LEU A 203 -12.85 4.72 -13.62
CA LEU A 203 -11.82 4.64 -14.65
C LEU A 203 -10.47 4.74 -13.95
N ILE A 204 -9.43 4.10 -14.48
CA ILE A 204 -8.13 4.08 -13.82
C ILE A 204 -7.08 4.67 -14.75
N LEU A 205 -6.37 5.70 -14.29
CA LEU A 205 -5.16 6.15 -14.95
C LEU A 205 -4.07 5.10 -14.71
N ALA A 206 -3.61 4.45 -15.77
CA ALA A 206 -2.60 3.41 -15.67
C ALA A 206 -1.26 4.01 -15.21
N THR A 207 -0.54 3.25 -14.40
CA THR A 207 0.74 3.65 -13.79
C THR A 207 1.94 3.37 -14.68
N GLY A 208 1.74 2.58 -15.76
CA GLY A 208 2.82 2.02 -16.59
C GLY A 208 3.51 0.81 -15.96
N GLN A 209 3.02 0.32 -14.82
CA GLN A 209 3.58 -0.79 -14.06
C GLN A 209 2.64 -2.01 -13.96
N GLU A 210 1.53 -2.03 -14.69
CA GLU A 210 0.52 -3.10 -14.65
C GLU A 210 1.11 -4.46 -15.06
N TRP A 211 2.18 -4.44 -15.86
CA TRP A 211 2.96 -5.62 -16.23
C TRP A 211 3.52 -6.40 -15.02
N ARG A 212 3.67 -5.77 -13.86
CA ARG A 212 4.15 -6.42 -12.62
C ARG A 212 3.13 -7.41 -12.07
N ARG A 213 1.83 -7.08 -12.21
CA ARG A 213 0.74 -7.82 -11.57
C ARG A 213 -0.42 -8.05 -12.54
N PRO A 214 -0.20 -8.85 -13.61
CA PRO A 214 -1.27 -9.21 -14.54
C PRO A 214 -2.43 -9.94 -13.85
N ASP A 215 -2.13 -10.69 -12.78
CA ASP A 215 -3.11 -11.36 -11.94
C ASP A 215 -4.11 -10.37 -11.31
N ILE A 216 -3.64 -9.24 -10.81
CA ILE A 216 -4.49 -8.17 -10.27
C ILE A 216 -5.32 -7.54 -11.40
N MET A 217 -4.70 -7.22 -12.54
CA MET A 217 -5.38 -6.58 -13.66
C MET A 217 -6.56 -7.41 -14.18
N ARG A 218 -6.44 -8.72 -14.14
CA ARG A 218 -7.49 -9.66 -14.55
C ARG A 218 -8.74 -9.56 -13.70
N GLY A 219 -8.60 -9.21 -12.43
CA GLY A 219 -9.71 -9.05 -11.46
C GLY A 219 -10.37 -7.66 -11.46
N ILE A 220 -9.87 -6.67 -12.22
CA ILE A 220 -10.37 -5.29 -12.19
C ILE A 220 -11.36 -5.06 -13.32
N ASP A 221 -12.61 -4.79 -13.00
CA ASP A 221 -13.64 -4.41 -13.97
C ASP A 221 -13.75 -2.87 -14.10
N ALA A 222 -12.77 -2.29 -14.80
CA ALA A 222 -12.73 -0.86 -15.11
C ALA A 222 -11.97 -0.60 -16.42
N PRO A 223 -12.33 0.45 -17.18
CA PRO A 223 -11.52 0.97 -18.28
C PRO A 223 -10.24 1.65 -17.76
N PHE A 224 -9.16 1.58 -18.55
CA PHE A 224 -7.88 2.21 -18.24
C PHE A 224 -7.57 3.37 -19.19
N ILE A 225 -7.08 4.47 -18.63
CA ILE A 225 -6.48 5.58 -19.39
C ILE A 225 -4.96 5.35 -19.35
N VAL A 226 -4.36 5.00 -20.49
CA VAL A 226 -2.98 4.48 -20.53
C VAL A 226 -2.03 5.54 -21.08
N PRO A 227 -1.11 6.07 -20.29
CA PRO A 227 -0.04 6.92 -20.77
C PRO A 227 0.92 6.14 -21.67
N VAL A 228 1.34 6.77 -22.77
CA VAL A 228 2.45 6.27 -23.59
C VAL A 228 3.76 6.97 -23.22
N ASP A 229 3.90 7.30 -21.95
CA ASP A 229 5.12 7.85 -21.37
C ASP A 229 5.97 6.70 -20.82
N PHE A 230 7.06 6.40 -21.54
CA PHE A 230 7.92 5.27 -21.17
C PHE A 230 9.23 5.76 -20.57
N PRO A 231 9.77 5.07 -19.54
CA PRO A 231 11.10 5.38 -19.02
C PRO A 231 12.14 5.43 -20.15
N GLU A 232 12.94 6.47 -20.16
CA GLU A 232 14.08 6.55 -21.10
C GLU A 232 15.26 5.75 -20.55
N ALA A 233 16.14 5.27 -21.43
CA ALA A 233 17.40 4.64 -21.02
C ALA A 233 18.25 5.68 -20.28
N VAL A 234 18.68 5.35 -19.07
CA VAL A 234 19.48 6.24 -18.25
C VAL A 234 20.85 6.47 -18.90
N LYS A 235 21.31 7.73 -18.93
CA LYS A 235 22.64 8.08 -19.40
C LYS A 235 23.61 7.95 -18.23
N LEU A 236 24.30 6.85 -18.14
CA LEU A 236 25.31 6.62 -17.12
C LEU A 236 26.72 6.77 -17.73
N PRO A 237 27.66 7.39 -17.01
CA PRO A 237 28.98 7.70 -17.53
C PRO A 237 29.88 6.49 -17.72
N ASP A 238 29.84 5.52 -16.82
CA ASP A 238 30.74 4.38 -16.81
C ASP A 238 30.07 3.03 -16.49
N ASP A 239 30.85 1.97 -16.49
CA ASP A 239 30.38 0.61 -16.30
C ASP A 239 30.02 0.29 -14.83
N GLU A 240 30.63 0.98 -13.86
CA GLU A 240 30.32 0.80 -12.44
C GLU A 240 28.92 1.35 -12.13
N ASP A 241 28.59 2.52 -12.66
CA ASP A 241 27.27 3.10 -12.57
C ASP A 241 26.18 2.20 -13.19
N TRP A 242 26.50 1.57 -14.33
CA TRP A 242 25.57 0.60 -14.93
C TRP A 242 25.33 -0.62 -14.04
N GLN A 243 26.35 -1.14 -13.37
CA GLN A 243 26.20 -2.25 -12.43
C GLN A 243 25.42 -1.87 -11.18
N ALA A 244 25.52 -0.62 -10.75
CA ALA A 244 24.76 -0.09 -9.60
C ALA A 244 23.28 0.14 -9.90
N MET A 245 22.87 0.17 -11.19
CA MET A 245 21.48 0.40 -11.56
C MET A 245 20.58 -0.74 -11.05
N PRO A 246 19.47 -0.45 -10.33
CA PRO A 246 18.57 -1.49 -9.84
C PRO A 246 17.94 -2.30 -11.00
N LEU A 247 17.93 -3.62 -10.86
CA LEU A 247 17.28 -4.54 -11.81
C LEU A 247 15.81 -4.14 -12.06
N ASP A 248 15.11 -3.74 -11.03
CA ASP A 248 13.70 -3.32 -11.11
C ASP A 248 13.48 -2.12 -12.05
N GLN A 249 14.42 -1.18 -12.05
CA GLN A 249 14.39 -0.03 -12.96
C GLN A 249 14.62 -0.43 -14.43
N LEU A 250 15.54 -1.36 -14.67
CA LEU A 250 15.78 -1.91 -15.99
C LEU A 250 14.58 -2.73 -16.50
N ARG A 251 13.95 -3.52 -15.63
CA ARG A 251 12.70 -4.23 -15.94
C ARG A 251 11.60 -3.25 -16.32
N ALA A 252 11.41 -2.17 -15.54
CA ALA A 252 10.41 -1.15 -15.82
C ALA A 252 10.64 -0.50 -17.19
N TRP A 253 11.88 -0.17 -17.53
CA TRP A 253 12.26 0.35 -18.83
C TRP A 253 11.94 -0.62 -19.98
N ASP A 254 12.20 -1.90 -19.79
CA ASP A 254 12.01 -2.91 -20.83
C ASP A 254 10.53 -3.34 -20.99
N HIS A 255 9.76 -3.41 -19.90
CA HIS A 255 8.36 -3.81 -19.92
C HIS A 255 7.40 -2.69 -20.36
N ALA A 256 7.68 -1.43 -20.02
CA ALA A 256 6.75 -0.33 -20.16
C ALA A 256 6.09 -0.22 -21.56
N PRO A 257 6.81 -0.39 -22.67
CA PRO A 257 6.18 -0.32 -24.00
C PRO A 257 5.11 -1.39 -24.26
N GLY A 258 5.20 -2.55 -23.59
CA GLY A 258 4.22 -3.64 -23.71
C GLY A 258 3.00 -3.52 -22.80
N ASN A 259 2.95 -2.51 -21.93
CA ASN A 259 1.93 -2.41 -20.89
C ASN A 259 0.50 -2.27 -21.44
N ALA A 260 0.29 -1.47 -22.48
CA ALA A 260 -1.02 -1.32 -23.14
C ALA A 260 -1.50 -2.64 -23.77
N ALA A 261 -0.60 -3.39 -24.43
CA ALA A 261 -0.91 -4.69 -24.99
C ALA A 261 -1.27 -5.71 -23.92
N LEU A 262 -0.59 -5.67 -22.77
CA LEU A 262 -0.90 -6.53 -21.62
C LEU A 262 -2.32 -6.25 -21.09
N LEU A 263 -2.69 -4.99 -20.87
CA LEU A 263 -4.03 -4.63 -20.39
C LEU A 263 -5.12 -5.13 -21.37
N ARG A 264 -4.89 -5.01 -22.70
CA ARG A 264 -5.80 -5.56 -23.70
C ARG A 264 -5.88 -7.09 -23.63
N LYS A 265 -4.75 -7.77 -23.46
CA LYS A 265 -4.67 -9.23 -23.29
C LYS A 265 -5.45 -9.71 -22.04
N GLU A 266 -5.39 -8.95 -20.96
CA GLU A 266 -6.16 -9.23 -19.74
C GLU A 266 -7.64 -8.79 -19.84
N GLY A 267 -8.12 -8.43 -21.06
CA GLY A 267 -9.49 -8.09 -21.34
C GLY A 267 -9.90 -6.68 -20.92
N ARG A 268 -8.96 -5.80 -20.62
CA ARG A 268 -9.26 -4.43 -20.19
C ARG A 268 -9.47 -3.52 -21.39
N GLU A 269 -10.48 -2.65 -21.31
CA GLU A 269 -10.66 -1.58 -22.27
C GLU A 269 -9.68 -0.46 -21.98
N ILE A 270 -9.07 0.12 -23.03
CA ILE A 270 -8.06 1.18 -22.88
C ILE A 270 -8.38 2.41 -23.70
N ALA A 271 -8.09 3.60 -23.16
CA ALA A 271 -7.94 4.85 -23.89
C ALA A 271 -6.50 5.34 -23.72
N LEU A 272 -5.87 5.83 -24.80
CA LEU A 272 -4.48 6.31 -24.75
C LEU A 272 -4.43 7.81 -24.41
N THR A 273 -3.36 8.23 -23.72
CA THR A 273 -3.19 9.63 -23.31
C THR A 273 -1.75 10.11 -23.46
N THR A 274 -1.60 11.44 -23.67
CA THR A 274 -0.30 12.15 -23.63
C THR A 274 0.12 12.55 -22.22
N HIS A 275 -0.59 12.09 -21.19
CA HIS A 275 -0.26 12.37 -19.80
C HIS A 275 1.17 11.91 -19.48
N GLY A 276 1.94 12.68 -18.69
CA GLY A 276 3.33 12.37 -18.35
C GLY A 276 4.36 12.81 -19.40
N LEU A 277 4.02 12.83 -20.69
CA LEU A 277 4.97 13.18 -21.76
C LEU A 277 5.51 14.61 -21.62
N ALA A 278 6.79 14.71 -21.32
CA ALA A 278 7.51 16.00 -21.28
C ALA A 278 7.50 16.69 -22.64
N ARG A 279 7.61 15.92 -23.72
CA ARG A 279 7.52 16.38 -25.12
C ARG A 279 6.40 15.65 -25.82
N LYS A 280 5.39 16.37 -26.32
CA LYS A 280 4.24 15.78 -27.03
C LYS A 280 4.68 15.08 -28.31
N THR A 281 5.78 15.51 -28.95
CA THR A 281 6.37 14.84 -30.12
C THR A 281 6.86 13.41 -29.86
N SER A 282 7.01 12.99 -28.63
CA SER A 282 7.31 11.59 -28.28
C SER A 282 6.09 10.67 -28.38
N PHE A 283 4.87 11.22 -28.52
CA PHE A 283 3.64 10.43 -28.53
C PHE A 283 3.62 9.36 -29.63
N ARG A 284 3.81 9.79 -30.89
CA ARG A 284 3.74 8.86 -32.04
C ARG A 284 4.87 7.83 -32.07
N PRO A 285 6.15 8.18 -31.80
CA PRO A 285 7.21 7.18 -31.63
C PRO A 285 6.92 6.16 -30.53
N ASN A 286 6.45 6.60 -29.37
CA ASN A 286 6.11 5.71 -28.25
C ASN A 286 4.91 4.81 -28.56
N LEU A 287 3.89 5.34 -29.27
CA LEU A 287 2.77 4.53 -29.73
C LEU A 287 3.19 3.43 -30.71
N ARG A 288 4.06 3.77 -31.69
CA ARG A 288 4.63 2.76 -32.59
C ARG A 288 5.41 1.68 -31.82
N LEU A 289 6.14 2.09 -30.79
CA LEU A 289 6.84 1.14 -29.92
C LEU A 289 5.85 0.24 -29.17
N ALA A 290 4.73 0.78 -28.68
CA ALA A 290 3.68 -0.04 -28.05
C ALA A 290 3.06 -1.03 -29.04
N ILE A 291 2.86 -0.63 -30.29
CA ILE A 291 2.37 -1.50 -31.37
C ILE A 291 3.40 -2.61 -31.66
N ALA A 292 4.70 -2.26 -31.79
CA ALA A 292 5.78 -3.23 -31.97
C ALA A 292 5.87 -4.22 -30.78
N ARG A 293 5.38 -3.83 -29.60
CA ARG A 293 5.35 -4.63 -28.39
C ARG A 293 3.99 -5.31 -28.15
N GLY A 294 3.14 -5.39 -29.19
CA GLY A 294 1.97 -6.27 -29.25
C GLY A 294 0.59 -5.59 -29.10
N LEU A 295 0.53 -4.26 -29.03
CA LEU A 295 -0.74 -3.56 -29.16
C LEU A 295 -1.21 -3.61 -30.63
N SER A 296 -2.42 -4.11 -30.90
CA SER A 296 -2.93 -4.13 -32.27
C SER A 296 -3.19 -2.71 -32.79
N GLN A 297 -3.03 -2.51 -34.11
CA GLN A 297 -3.33 -1.20 -34.72
C GLN A 297 -4.80 -0.82 -34.55
N ASP A 298 -5.72 -1.78 -34.60
CA ASP A 298 -7.15 -1.56 -34.38
C ASP A 298 -7.44 -1.13 -32.93
N ASP A 299 -6.84 -1.80 -31.94
CA ASP A 299 -6.95 -1.38 -30.55
C ASP A 299 -6.35 0.02 -30.32
N ALA A 300 -5.20 0.31 -30.93
CA ALA A 300 -4.57 1.63 -30.85
C ALA A 300 -5.46 2.72 -31.44
N LEU A 301 -6.09 2.46 -32.59
CA LEU A 301 -7.03 3.38 -33.22
C LEU A 301 -8.29 3.57 -32.36
N ALA A 302 -8.90 2.51 -31.90
CA ALA A 302 -10.06 2.56 -31.02
C ALA A 302 -9.77 3.33 -29.72
N ALA A 303 -8.60 3.10 -29.13
CA ALA A 303 -8.15 3.76 -27.89
C ALA A 303 -7.87 5.26 -28.05
N LEU A 304 -7.77 5.76 -29.30
CA LEU A 304 -7.60 7.19 -29.62
C LEU A 304 -8.88 7.83 -30.16
N THR A 305 -9.92 7.06 -30.49
CA THR A 305 -11.11 7.55 -31.18
C THR A 305 -12.40 7.12 -30.50
N THR A 306 -12.89 5.92 -30.78
CA THR A 306 -14.21 5.43 -30.35
C THR A 306 -14.30 5.21 -28.85
N VAL A 307 -13.24 4.68 -28.21
CA VAL A 307 -13.23 4.43 -26.78
C VAL A 307 -13.29 5.72 -25.96
N PRO A 308 -12.37 6.70 -26.13
CA PRO A 308 -12.45 7.95 -25.37
C PRO A 308 -13.74 8.74 -25.65
N ALA A 309 -14.25 8.74 -26.89
CA ALA A 309 -15.54 9.37 -27.19
C ALA A 309 -16.68 8.75 -26.37
N ARG A 310 -16.73 7.43 -26.28
CA ARG A 310 -17.74 6.71 -25.49
C ARG A 310 -17.56 6.94 -23.98
N LEU A 311 -16.33 6.85 -23.46
CA LEU A 311 -16.07 7.08 -22.04
C LEU A 311 -16.46 8.50 -21.61
N CYS A 312 -16.19 9.51 -22.44
CA CYS A 312 -16.59 10.89 -22.20
C CYS A 312 -18.07 11.15 -22.50
N GLY A 313 -18.84 10.16 -22.97
CA GLY A 313 -20.25 10.29 -23.29
C GLY A 313 -20.52 11.14 -24.54
N LEU A 314 -19.61 11.09 -25.53
CA LEU A 314 -19.64 11.86 -26.75
C LEU A 314 -19.64 10.97 -28.02
N ALA A 315 -20.02 9.70 -27.88
CA ALA A 315 -19.99 8.74 -28.99
C ALA A 315 -20.96 9.09 -30.16
N ASP A 316 -21.99 9.84 -29.87
CA ASP A 316 -22.93 10.41 -30.85
C ASP A 316 -22.35 11.58 -31.66
N GLN A 317 -21.36 12.30 -31.12
CA GLN A 317 -20.75 13.48 -31.71
C GLN A 317 -19.34 13.25 -32.27
N LEU A 318 -18.55 12.36 -31.66
CA LEU A 318 -17.13 12.14 -31.95
C LEU A 318 -16.74 10.66 -32.05
N GLY A 319 -15.51 10.40 -32.39
CA GLY A 319 -14.87 9.07 -32.33
C GLY A 319 -15.02 8.23 -33.60
N SER A 320 -15.88 8.60 -34.54
CA SER A 320 -16.00 7.92 -35.84
C SER A 320 -16.42 8.92 -36.93
N ILE A 321 -16.09 8.61 -38.16
CA ILE A 321 -16.49 9.41 -39.34
C ILE A 321 -17.89 8.93 -39.77
N ALA A 322 -18.91 9.75 -39.47
CA ALA A 322 -20.29 9.46 -39.84
C ALA A 322 -21.06 10.78 -40.04
N PRO A 323 -22.10 10.80 -40.94
CA PRO A 323 -22.95 11.95 -41.08
C PRO A 323 -23.59 12.38 -39.74
N GLY A 324 -23.65 13.69 -39.51
CA GLY A 324 -24.22 14.30 -38.31
C GLY A 324 -23.23 14.43 -37.13
N LYS A 325 -22.02 13.90 -37.22
CA LYS A 325 -20.96 14.09 -36.20
C LYS A 325 -20.14 15.35 -36.48
N LEU A 326 -19.45 15.84 -35.46
CA LEU A 326 -18.53 16.97 -35.59
C LEU A 326 -17.39 16.65 -36.56
N ALA A 327 -17.03 17.62 -37.39
CA ALA A 327 -15.98 17.47 -38.40
C ALA A 327 -14.58 17.56 -37.78
N HIS A 328 -14.26 16.56 -37.00
CA HIS A 328 -12.96 16.36 -36.34
C HIS A 328 -12.21 15.23 -37.05
N LEU A 329 -11.27 15.60 -37.94
CA LEU A 329 -10.58 14.66 -38.80
C LEU A 329 -9.07 14.84 -38.70
N THR A 330 -8.32 13.74 -38.79
CA THR A 330 -6.87 13.77 -38.91
C THR A 330 -6.45 13.14 -40.22
N VAL A 331 -5.71 13.88 -41.02
CA VAL A 331 -5.21 13.48 -42.35
C VAL A 331 -3.73 13.10 -42.21
N PHE A 332 -3.42 11.89 -42.66
CA PHE A 332 -2.05 11.37 -42.67
C PHE A 332 -1.50 11.37 -44.10
N GLU A 333 -0.19 11.49 -44.21
CA GLU A 333 0.54 11.30 -45.45
C GLU A 333 1.65 10.25 -45.26
N ASN A 334 2.16 9.70 -46.37
CA ASN A 334 3.23 8.69 -46.40
C ASN A 334 2.89 7.37 -45.68
N GLY A 335 1.63 6.91 -45.76
CA GLY A 335 1.19 5.62 -45.25
C GLY A 335 -0.02 5.69 -44.32
N ARG A 336 -0.29 4.59 -43.62
CA ARG A 336 -1.34 4.47 -42.61
C ARG A 336 -0.98 5.19 -41.32
N ALA A 337 -1.93 5.51 -40.49
CA ALA A 337 -1.76 6.30 -39.26
C ALA A 337 -0.58 5.92 -38.37
N PHE A 338 -0.23 4.64 -38.28
CA PHE A 338 0.81 4.12 -37.39
C PHE A 338 2.08 3.63 -38.10
N ASP A 339 2.15 3.72 -39.44
CA ASP A 339 3.33 3.33 -40.19
C ASP A 339 4.53 4.21 -39.83
N GLU A 340 5.75 3.67 -40.00
CA GLU A 340 6.99 4.33 -39.56
C GLU A 340 7.17 5.70 -40.21
N ASP A 341 6.95 5.77 -41.52
CA ASP A 341 7.12 7.00 -42.34
C ASP A 341 5.89 7.92 -42.32
N SER A 342 4.79 7.48 -41.67
CA SER A 342 3.54 8.23 -41.63
C SER A 342 3.65 9.46 -40.73
N ARG A 343 3.12 10.58 -41.23
CA ARG A 343 3.02 11.84 -40.49
C ARG A 343 1.66 12.49 -40.64
N VAL A 344 1.29 13.31 -39.64
CA VAL A 344 0.11 14.15 -39.71
C VAL A 344 0.39 15.25 -40.74
N ARG A 345 -0.47 15.35 -41.77
CA ARG A 345 -0.45 16.43 -42.75
C ARG A 345 -1.24 17.61 -42.23
N GLU A 346 -2.42 17.35 -41.68
CA GLU A 346 -3.32 18.36 -41.20
C GLU A 346 -4.37 17.75 -40.25
N VAL A 347 -4.98 18.57 -39.45
CA VAL A 347 -6.21 18.23 -38.72
C VAL A 347 -7.32 19.18 -39.09
N TRP A 348 -8.54 18.68 -39.10
CA TRP A 348 -9.76 19.47 -39.28
C TRP A 348 -10.52 19.46 -37.96
N ILE A 349 -10.92 20.62 -37.48
CA ILE A 349 -11.63 20.79 -36.23
C ILE A 349 -12.80 21.74 -36.49
N ASP A 350 -14.00 21.27 -36.25
CA ASP A 350 -15.25 22.01 -36.53
C ASP A 350 -15.31 22.52 -37.98
N GLY A 351 -14.77 21.74 -38.92
CA GLY A 351 -14.69 22.10 -40.34
C GLY A 351 -13.60 23.10 -40.71
N ARG A 352 -12.74 23.53 -39.77
CA ARG A 352 -11.58 24.41 -40.02
C ARG A 352 -10.30 23.59 -40.12
N GLN A 353 -9.49 23.92 -41.13
CA GLN A 353 -8.21 23.27 -41.41
C GLN A 353 -7.08 23.85 -40.56
N TYR A 354 -6.25 22.98 -39.99
CA TYR A 354 -5.01 23.30 -39.26
C TYR A 354 -3.88 22.48 -39.85
N PRO A 355 -3.06 23.05 -40.76
CA PRO A 355 -1.94 22.32 -41.36
C PRO A 355 -0.85 22.09 -40.34
N ALA A 356 -0.22 20.90 -40.39
CA ALA A 356 1.01 20.66 -39.67
C ALA A 356 2.17 21.43 -40.31
N PRO A 357 3.22 21.81 -39.53
CA PRO A 357 4.37 22.52 -40.12
C PRO A 357 5.08 21.61 -41.14
N VAL A 358 5.39 22.17 -42.27
CA VAL A 358 6.25 21.55 -43.28
C VAL A 358 7.65 21.42 -42.64
N ARG A 359 8.07 20.21 -42.35
CA ARG A 359 9.43 19.98 -41.94
C ARG A 359 10.29 19.93 -43.19
N ASP A 360 11.35 20.77 -43.25
CA ASP A 360 12.38 20.66 -44.29
C ASP A 360 12.80 19.18 -44.40
N GLU A 361 12.75 18.65 -45.62
CA GLU A 361 13.22 17.31 -45.91
C GLU A 361 14.74 17.25 -45.67
N LYS A 362 15.15 17.12 -44.40
CA LYS A 362 16.47 16.58 -44.12
C LYS A 362 16.49 15.19 -44.74
N LYS A 363 17.41 14.99 -45.73
CA LYS A 363 17.67 13.69 -46.32
C LYS A 363 17.47 12.60 -45.30
N PRO A 364 16.66 11.55 -45.57
CA PRO A 364 16.46 10.48 -44.61
C PRO A 364 17.85 10.00 -44.19
N ALA A 365 18.15 10.09 -42.89
CA ALA A 365 19.36 9.46 -42.37
C ALA A 365 19.29 8.00 -42.83
N ALA A 366 20.36 7.52 -43.45
CA ALA A 366 20.40 6.16 -43.94
C ALA A 366 19.84 5.23 -42.88
N LYS A 367 18.78 4.44 -43.21
CA LYS A 367 18.14 3.52 -42.26
C LYS A 367 19.29 2.65 -41.71
N LYS A 368 19.62 2.82 -40.44
CA LYS A 368 20.51 1.88 -39.77
C LYS A 368 19.76 0.56 -39.74
N ASP A 369 20.24 -0.46 -40.42
CA ASP A 369 19.68 -1.82 -40.47
C ASP A 369 19.66 -2.52 -39.08
N THR A 370 19.97 -1.79 -38.01
CA THR A 370 20.01 -2.32 -36.66
C THR A 370 18.60 -2.22 -36.04
N PRO A 371 17.94 -3.36 -35.77
CA PRO A 371 16.63 -3.37 -35.15
C PRO A 371 16.65 -2.60 -33.82
N ASN A 372 15.60 -1.80 -33.56
CA ASN A 372 15.45 -1.10 -32.28
C ASN A 372 15.41 -2.16 -31.14
N PRO A 373 16.38 -2.15 -30.19
CA PRO A 373 16.43 -3.13 -29.11
C PRO A 373 15.15 -3.21 -28.27
N ARG A 374 14.38 -2.12 -28.21
CA ARG A 374 13.11 -2.06 -27.44
C ARG A 374 11.92 -2.76 -28.12
N HIS A 375 12.05 -3.19 -29.38
CA HIS A 375 11.00 -3.97 -30.05
C HIS A 375 10.81 -5.38 -29.44
N THR A 376 11.77 -5.89 -28.71
CA THR A 376 11.69 -7.22 -28.07
C THR A 376 11.71 -7.10 -26.56
N LEU A 377 11.06 -8.02 -25.86
CA LEU A 377 11.11 -8.15 -24.40
C LEU A 377 12.30 -9.03 -24.01
N THR A 378 13.10 -8.57 -23.07
CA THR A 378 14.24 -9.32 -22.50
C THR A 378 14.00 -9.59 -21.00
N ALA A 379 13.37 -8.66 -20.31
CA ALA A 379 13.07 -8.79 -18.90
C ALA A 379 12.16 -9.99 -18.61
N ALA A 380 12.42 -10.66 -17.49
CA ALA A 380 11.59 -11.74 -16.99
C ALA A 380 10.17 -11.27 -16.63
N PRO A 381 9.16 -12.17 -16.62
CA PRO A 381 7.82 -11.85 -16.12
C PRO A 381 7.85 -11.39 -14.67
N SER A 382 6.85 -10.58 -14.27
CA SER A 382 6.77 -9.90 -12.97
C SER A 382 6.90 -10.82 -11.74
N ASN A 383 6.27 -11.99 -11.78
CA ASN A 383 6.30 -12.98 -10.69
C ASN A 383 7.42 -14.03 -10.86
N HIS A 384 8.36 -13.78 -11.77
CA HIS A 384 9.45 -14.70 -12.11
C HIS A 384 10.36 -15.00 -10.93
N ASP A 385 10.57 -14.03 -10.05
CA ASP A 385 11.55 -14.13 -8.97
C ASP A 385 11.22 -15.23 -7.96
N ARG A 386 9.96 -15.51 -7.72
CA ARG A 386 9.55 -16.57 -6.80
C ARG A 386 9.61 -17.97 -7.45
N GLY A 387 9.36 -18.05 -8.73
CA GLY A 387 9.15 -19.33 -9.43
C GLY A 387 7.79 -19.98 -9.06
N PRO A 388 7.54 -21.19 -9.53
CA PRO A 388 6.32 -21.94 -9.21
C PRO A 388 6.29 -22.31 -7.72
N LEU A 389 5.12 -22.19 -7.10
CA LEU A 389 4.89 -22.59 -5.72
C LEU A 389 4.72 -24.12 -5.65
N LEU A 390 5.44 -24.75 -4.72
CA LEU A 390 5.23 -26.18 -4.41
C LEU A 390 4.02 -26.29 -3.47
N GLU A 391 2.93 -26.88 -3.99
CA GLU A 391 1.63 -26.99 -3.32
C GLU A 391 1.16 -28.46 -3.28
N PRO A 392 1.82 -29.35 -2.52
CA PRO A 392 1.41 -30.73 -2.42
C PRO A 392 0.11 -30.86 -1.59
N LYS A 393 -0.71 -31.86 -1.90
CA LYS A 393 -1.89 -32.18 -1.08
C LYS A 393 -1.49 -32.55 0.36
N SER A 394 -0.40 -33.28 0.52
CA SER A 394 0.13 -33.67 1.83
C SER A 394 1.63 -33.50 1.89
N VAL A 395 2.13 -33.13 3.08
CA VAL A 395 3.56 -33.07 3.44
C VAL A 395 3.80 -33.99 4.60
N LEU A 396 4.76 -34.89 4.49
CA LEU A 396 5.21 -35.77 5.56
C LEU A 396 6.69 -35.51 5.84
N ILE A 397 6.98 -34.97 7.03
CA ILE A 397 8.34 -34.83 7.54
C ILE A 397 8.64 -36.04 8.43
N ARG A 398 9.83 -36.63 8.29
CA ARG A 398 10.28 -37.81 9.06
C ARG A 398 11.61 -37.56 9.73
N ASN A 399 11.85 -38.34 10.79
CA ASN A 399 13.16 -38.42 11.47
C ASN A 399 13.66 -37.03 11.95
N ALA A 400 12.75 -36.11 12.25
CA ALA A 400 13.08 -34.75 12.67
C ALA A 400 13.02 -34.58 14.19
N THR A 401 13.70 -33.57 14.71
CA THR A 401 13.41 -33.05 16.05
C THR A 401 12.32 -31.97 15.94
N LEU A 402 11.13 -32.26 16.48
CA LEU A 402 10.02 -31.33 16.49
C LEU A 402 10.06 -30.49 17.78
N TRP A 403 9.98 -29.17 17.63
CA TRP A 403 9.73 -28.19 18.67
C TRP A 403 8.27 -27.78 18.58
N THR A 404 7.39 -28.50 19.26
CA THR A 404 5.95 -28.31 19.04
C THR A 404 5.44 -26.96 19.50
N CYS A 405 6.07 -26.33 20.48
CA CYS A 405 5.60 -25.16 21.24
C CYS A 405 4.19 -25.35 21.83
N GLY A 406 3.67 -26.58 21.78
CA GLY A 406 2.44 -27.04 22.39
C GLY A 406 2.71 -27.90 23.65
N PRO A 407 1.70 -28.63 24.14
CA PRO A 407 1.84 -29.47 25.36
C PRO A 407 2.87 -30.59 25.23
N GLU A 408 3.13 -31.10 24.04
CA GLU A 408 4.05 -32.21 23.78
C GLU A 408 5.55 -31.80 23.88
N GLY A 409 5.83 -30.48 23.93
CA GLY A 409 7.21 -29.97 24.06
C GLY A 409 8.11 -30.34 22.88
N ARG A 410 9.37 -30.66 23.15
CA ARG A 410 10.37 -31.11 22.19
C ARG A 410 10.33 -32.64 22.03
N ILE A 411 10.24 -33.13 20.78
CA ILE A 411 10.15 -34.54 20.44
C ILE A 411 11.23 -34.92 19.44
N GLU A 412 12.16 -35.79 19.82
CA GLU A 412 13.22 -36.31 18.94
C GLU A 412 12.72 -37.53 18.13
N ASN A 413 13.28 -37.74 16.92
CA ASN A 413 12.92 -38.83 16.00
C ASN A 413 11.41 -38.88 15.74
N ALA A 414 10.83 -37.73 15.49
CA ALA A 414 9.41 -37.52 15.30
C ALA A 414 9.05 -37.26 13.81
N SER A 415 7.77 -37.30 13.55
CA SER A 415 7.18 -37.00 12.24
C SER A 415 6.13 -35.90 12.36
N LEU A 416 5.97 -35.13 11.30
CA LEU A 416 4.89 -34.14 11.13
C LEU A 416 4.14 -34.46 9.84
N LEU A 417 2.82 -34.63 9.92
CA LEU A 417 1.94 -34.81 8.79
C LEU A 417 1.02 -33.61 8.63
N VAL A 418 1.08 -32.96 7.47
CA VAL A 418 0.20 -31.87 7.04
C VAL A 418 -0.59 -32.35 5.83
N THR A 419 -1.90 -32.12 5.82
CA THR A 419 -2.78 -32.45 4.71
C THR A 419 -3.79 -31.33 4.48
N ASP A 420 -4.02 -30.95 3.24
CA ASP A 420 -4.91 -29.86 2.85
C ASP A 420 -4.65 -28.56 3.66
N GLY A 421 -3.37 -28.27 3.84
CA GLY A 421 -2.91 -27.07 4.55
C GLY A 421 -3.01 -27.11 6.08
N LYS A 422 -3.45 -28.22 6.69
CA LYS A 422 -3.64 -28.38 8.14
C LYS A 422 -2.74 -29.46 8.71
N ILE A 423 -2.25 -29.23 9.93
CA ILE A 423 -1.54 -30.24 10.71
C ILE A 423 -2.54 -31.35 11.09
N VAL A 424 -2.26 -32.57 10.65
CA VAL A 424 -3.04 -33.76 10.98
C VAL A 424 -2.47 -34.43 12.20
N LYS A 425 -1.14 -34.56 12.28
CA LYS A 425 -0.46 -35.24 13.37
C LYS A 425 0.97 -34.77 13.52
N ALA A 426 1.42 -34.58 14.76
CA ALA A 426 2.80 -34.34 15.15
C ALA A 426 3.19 -35.31 16.25
N GLY A 427 4.44 -35.84 16.24
CA GLY A 427 4.91 -36.77 17.26
C GLY A 427 5.62 -38.00 16.71
N ARG A 428 5.79 -39.03 17.56
CA ARG A 428 6.40 -40.30 17.12
C ARG A 428 5.36 -41.21 16.49
N PHE A 429 5.37 -41.28 15.17
CA PHE A 429 4.51 -42.20 14.40
C PHE A 429 5.16 -42.59 13.08
N LYS A 430 4.76 -43.73 12.55
CA LYS A 430 5.05 -44.13 11.16
C LYS A 430 3.84 -43.85 10.31
N ALA A 431 4.05 -43.26 9.17
CA ALA A 431 3.03 -43.09 8.14
C ALA A 431 3.59 -43.52 6.80
N ASP A 432 2.78 -44.30 6.06
CA ASP A 432 3.08 -44.57 4.66
C ASP A 432 2.63 -43.37 3.83
N PRO A 433 3.51 -42.81 2.99
CA PRO A 433 3.13 -41.71 2.16
C PRO A 433 2.11 -42.18 1.11
N GLY A 434 0.92 -41.61 1.17
CA GLY A 434 -0.08 -41.82 0.10
C GLY A 434 0.37 -41.16 -1.22
N PRO A 435 -0.33 -41.46 -2.32
CA PRO A 435 -0.05 -40.83 -3.61
C PRO A 435 -0.11 -39.31 -3.51
N GLY A 436 0.89 -38.62 -4.07
CA GLY A 436 0.95 -37.14 -4.05
C GLY A 436 1.45 -36.53 -2.74
N THR A 437 1.93 -37.32 -1.80
CA THR A 437 2.57 -36.80 -0.56
C THR A 437 3.99 -36.38 -0.84
N HIS A 438 4.33 -35.15 -0.51
CA HIS A 438 5.70 -34.65 -0.51
C HIS A 438 6.40 -35.10 0.78
N VAL A 439 7.44 -35.95 0.65
CA VAL A 439 8.18 -36.49 1.80
C VAL A 439 9.48 -35.72 2.00
N ILE A 440 9.69 -35.25 3.22
CA ILE A 440 10.94 -34.60 3.65
C ILE A 440 11.61 -35.50 4.70
N ASP A 441 12.73 -36.06 4.34
CA ASP A 441 13.52 -36.95 5.20
C ASP A 441 15.00 -36.56 5.09
N LEU A 442 15.41 -35.60 5.93
CA LEU A 442 16.75 -35.04 5.98
C LEU A 442 17.38 -35.29 7.35
N PRO A 443 18.61 -35.77 7.44
CA PRO A 443 19.25 -36.09 8.71
C PRO A 443 19.50 -34.81 9.52
N GLY A 444 19.21 -34.89 10.82
CA GLY A 444 19.55 -33.85 11.80
C GLY A 444 18.72 -32.55 11.70
N ILE A 445 17.62 -32.55 10.95
CA ILE A 445 16.77 -31.37 10.86
C ILE A 445 15.95 -31.15 12.12
N HIS A 446 15.71 -29.88 12.42
CA HIS A 446 14.78 -29.43 13.42
C HIS A 446 13.59 -28.73 12.74
N VAL A 447 12.40 -28.91 13.31
CA VAL A 447 11.17 -28.29 12.81
C VAL A 447 10.52 -27.51 13.94
N THR A 448 10.19 -26.26 13.67
CA THR A 448 9.45 -25.38 14.58
C THR A 448 8.12 -24.96 13.96
N PRO A 449 7.14 -24.50 14.71
CA PRO A 449 6.09 -23.67 14.15
C PRO A 449 6.72 -22.51 13.37
N GLY A 450 6.03 -21.99 12.37
CA GLY A 450 6.45 -20.76 11.74
C GLY A 450 6.58 -19.63 12.76
N LEU A 451 7.65 -18.85 12.65
CA LEU A 451 7.88 -17.74 13.56
C LEU A 451 6.83 -16.63 13.32
N ILE A 452 6.51 -15.88 14.37
CA ILE A 452 5.51 -14.82 14.37
C ILE A 452 6.12 -13.54 14.92
N ASP A 453 6.13 -12.49 14.13
CA ASP A 453 6.50 -11.15 14.56
C ASP A 453 5.26 -10.34 14.95
N CYS A 454 5.08 -10.08 16.24
CA CYS A 454 3.90 -9.34 16.72
C CYS A 454 4.01 -7.82 16.57
N HIS A 455 5.14 -7.32 16.08
CA HIS A 455 5.36 -5.90 15.78
C HIS A 455 6.33 -5.72 14.62
N SER A 456 5.77 -5.40 13.47
CA SER A 456 6.53 -5.13 12.26
C SER A 456 6.03 -3.86 11.57
N HIS A 457 6.95 -3.15 10.91
CA HIS A 457 6.67 -2.04 10.01
C HIS A 457 7.03 -2.38 8.55
N SER A 458 7.44 -3.62 8.29
CA SER A 458 7.76 -4.12 6.96
C SER A 458 6.52 -4.16 6.07
N MET A 459 6.71 -4.14 4.75
CA MET A 459 5.62 -4.33 3.78
C MET A 459 4.49 -3.29 3.87
N ILE A 460 4.82 -2.06 4.28
CA ILE A 460 3.92 -0.90 4.30
C ILE A 460 4.40 0.12 3.27
N MET A 461 3.49 0.60 2.39
CA MET A 461 3.80 1.58 1.36
C MET A 461 3.55 3.02 1.84
N GLY A 462 4.37 3.96 1.35
CA GLY A 462 4.15 5.39 1.53
C GLY A 462 4.36 5.90 2.95
N GLY A 463 5.20 5.19 3.72
CA GLY A 463 5.51 5.53 5.10
C GLY A 463 4.64 4.82 6.13
N VAL A 464 5.20 4.63 7.33
CA VAL A 464 4.56 3.87 8.42
C VAL A 464 3.70 4.73 9.34
N ASN A 465 3.82 6.06 9.25
CA ASN A 465 3.10 7.02 10.09
C ASN A 465 2.17 7.93 9.28
N GLU A 466 0.94 8.11 9.76
CA GLU A 466 0.15 9.29 9.52
C GLU A 466 0.22 10.18 10.77
N GLY A 467 1.27 10.97 10.87
CA GLY A 467 1.58 11.68 12.12
C GLY A 467 1.04 13.10 12.22
N THR A 468 0.24 13.56 11.25
CA THR A 468 -0.24 14.95 11.16
C THR A 468 -1.22 15.34 12.27
N LEU A 469 -2.00 14.39 12.77
CA LEU A 469 -2.97 14.58 13.83
C LEU A 469 -2.59 13.76 15.08
N PRO A 470 -3.00 14.17 16.28
CA PRO A 470 -2.72 13.40 17.50
C PRO A 470 -3.51 12.09 17.58
N SER A 471 -4.64 11.98 16.89
CA SER A 471 -5.34 10.72 16.65
C SER A 471 -5.55 10.52 15.17
N THR A 472 -5.13 9.35 14.69
CA THR A 472 -5.31 8.89 13.31
C THR A 472 -5.93 7.48 13.27
N ALA A 473 -6.84 7.20 14.21
CA ALA A 473 -7.52 5.91 14.33
C ALA A 473 -8.29 5.50 13.05
N MET A 474 -8.60 6.46 12.16
CA MET A 474 -9.28 6.25 10.90
C MET A 474 -8.39 5.68 9.79
N VAL A 475 -7.05 5.77 9.88
CA VAL A 475 -6.17 5.22 8.86
C VAL A 475 -5.94 3.72 9.06
N ARG A 476 -5.69 2.99 7.98
CA ARG A 476 -5.57 1.53 7.99
C ARG A 476 -4.29 1.08 7.28
N VAL A 477 -3.42 0.36 7.97
CA VAL A 477 -2.26 -0.31 7.36
C VAL A 477 -2.70 -1.28 6.25
N ALA A 478 -3.85 -1.92 6.43
CA ALA A 478 -4.44 -2.81 5.43
C ALA A 478 -4.70 -2.15 4.05
N ASP A 479 -4.79 -0.82 3.99
CA ASP A 479 -4.98 -0.08 2.74
C ASP A 479 -3.69 0.12 1.96
N VAL A 480 -2.53 -0.07 2.60
CA VAL A 480 -1.21 0.24 2.03
C VAL A 480 -0.22 -0.95 2.10
N LEU A 481 -0.74 -2.17 2.09
CA LEU A 481 0.09 -3.36 2.08
C LEU A 481 0.96 -3.43 0.81
N ASN A 482 2.25 -3.66 0.99
CA ASN A 482 3.21 -3.85 -0.08
C ASN A 482 3.54 -5.33 -0.27
N SER A 483 2.79 -6.01 -1.14
CA SER A 483 3.04 -7.41 -1.48
C SER A 483 4.24 -7.64 -2.41
N GLU A 484 4.83 -6.54 -2.94
CA GLU A 484 6.02 -6.57 -3.78
C GLU A 484 7.31 -6.27 -3.00
N SER A 485 7.23 -6.16 -1.66
CA SER A 485 8.38 -5.85 -0.83
C SER A 485 9.40 -7.00 -0.81
N GLU A 486 10.66 -6.70 -1.07
CA GLU A 486 11.75 -7.68 -0.98
C GLU A 486 11.93 -8.22 0.47
N THR A 487 11.53 -7.43 1.47
CA THR A 487 11.63 -7.85 2.87
C THR A 487 10.76 -9.06 3.18
N LEU A 488 9.65 -9.25 2.46
CA LEU A 488 8.78 -10.43 2.60
C LEU A 488 9.57 -11.72 2.36
N HIS A 489 10.28 -11.81 1.23
CA HIS A 489 11.11 -12.98 0.90
C HIS A 489 12.28 -13.16 1.89
N GLN A 490 12.91 -12.05 2.30
CA GLN A 490 14.01 -12.09 3.26
C GLN A 490 13.56 -12.60 4.64
N GLN A 491 12.36 -12.26 5.08
CA GLN A 491 11.79 -12.72 6.36
C GLN A 491 11.36 -14.20 6.29
N LEU A 492 10.82 -14.65 5.16
CA LEU A 492 10.60 -16.09 4.92
C LEU A 492 11.90 -16.90 5.02
N ALA A 493 13.03 -16.35 4.54
CA ALA A 493 14.34 -16.98 4.67
C ALA A 493 14.82 -17.08 6.14
N GLY A 494 14.19 -16.38 7.07
CA GLY A 494 14.39 -16.45 8.52
C GLY A 494 13.37 -17.32 9.23
N GLY A 495 12.44 -17.98 8.51
CA GLY A 495 11.42 -18.85 9.12
C GLY A 495 10.16 -18.12 9.58
N LEU A 496 10.02 -16.82 9.27
CA LEU A 496 8.84 -16.03 9.63
C LEU A 496 7.65 -16.41 8.72
N THR A 497 6.47 -16.61 9.31
CA THR A 497 5.25 -16.97 8.57
C THR A 497 4.12 -15.99 8.78
N VAL A 498 4.11 -15.29 9.91
CA VAL A 498 3.08 -14.31 10.29
C VAL A 498 3.73 -13.02 10.78
N ALA A 499 3.20 -11.89 10.39
CA ALA A 499 3.60 -10.58 10.92
C ALA A 499 2.37 -9.73 11.24
N ASN A 500 2.43 -9.00 12.37
CA ASN A 500 1.47 -7.95 12.70
C ASN A 500 2.02 -6.60 12.24
N LEU A 501 1.50 -6.09 11.16
CA LEU A 501 1.92 -4.81 10.58
C LEU A 501 1.22 -3.66 11.30
N LEU A 502 2.00 -2.82 11.96
CA LEU A 502 1.52 -1.73 12.80
C LEU A 502 1.80 -0.37 12.18
N HIS A 503 0.93 0.59 12.46
CA HIS A 503 1.24 2.02 12.30
C HIS A 503 2.44 2.38 13.20
N GLY A 504 3.27 3.31 12.80
CA GLY A 504 4.40 3.77 13.62
C GLY A 504 3.97 4.48 14.90
N SER A 505 4.93 4.96 15.69
CA SER A 505 4.71 5.47 17.05
C SER A 505 4.54 7.00 17.13
N ALA A 506 4.14 7.66 16.05
CA ALA A 506 4.07 9.13 15.98
C ALA A 506 2.92 9.77 16.81
N ASN A 507 1.88 9.03 17.10
CA ASN A 507 0.61 9.54 17.63
C ASN A 507 0.22 8.84 18.94
N PRO A 508 -0.41 9.54 19.91
CA PRO A 508 -1.03 8.88 21.07
C PRO A 508 -2.03 7.79 20.64
N ILE A 509 -2.82 8.07 19.62
CA ILE A 509 -3.71 7.11 18.95
C ILE A 509 -3.32 7.07 17.47
N GLY A 510 -2.68 6.01 17.03
CA GLY A 510 -2.24 5.80 15.65
C GLY A 510 -3.28 5.07 14.82
N GLY A 511 -2.82 4.42 13.73
CA GLY A 511 -3.68 3.73 12.77
C GLY A 511 -3.99 2.26 13.13
N GLN A 512 -4.93 1.70 12.40
CA GLN A 512 -5.35 0.30 12.50
C GLN A 512 -4.30 -0.62 11.90
N ASN A 513 -4.00 -1.72 12.57
CA ASN A 513 -3.01 -2.72 12.13
C ASN A 513 -3.56 -3.67 11.06
N CYS A 514 -2.69 -4.53 10.56
CA CYS A 514 -3.06 -5.67 9.71
C CYS A 514 -2.17 -6.87 10.05
N VAL A 515 -2.76 -7.96 10.49
CA VAL A 515 -2.05 -9.24 10.61
C VAL A 515 -2.02 -9.90 9.24
N ILE A 516 -0.83 -10.35 8.83
CA ILE A 516 -0.62 -11.00 7.53
C ILE A 516 0.05 -12.35 7.68
N LYS A 517 -0.17 -13.23 6.70
CA LYS A 517 0.72 -14.38 6.41
C LYS A 517 1.64 -14.02 5.26
N LEU A 518 2.89 -14.42 5.35
CA LEU A 518 3.92 -14.07 4.37
C LEU A 518 3.79 -14.92 3.09
N ARG A 519 2.62 -14.86 2.44
CA ARG A 519 2.32 -15.58 1.19
C ARG A 519 2.93 -14.87 -0.01
N ASP A 520 4.26 -15.02 -0.17
CA ASP A 520 5.03 -14.37 -1.24
C ASP A 520 4.41 -14.64 -2.62
N GLY A 521 4.21 -13.58 -3.41
CA GLY A 521 3.53 -13.59 -4.71
C GLY A 521 2.01 -13.43 -4.64
N ALA A 522 1.39 -13.43 -3.46
CA ALA A 522 -0.04 -13.12 -3.33
C ALA A 522 -0.31 -11.61 -3.57
N PRO A 523 -1.52 -11.22 -4.02
CA PRO A 523 -1.94 -9.81 -4.00
C PRO A 523 -2.08 -9.31 -2.55
N PRO A 524 -2.15 -7.99 -2.32
CA PRO A 524 -2.26 -7.44 -0.96
C PRO A 524 -3.34 -8.08 -0.10
N GLU A 525 -4.52 -8.32 -0.65
CA GLU A 525 -5.62 -9.00 0.07
C GLU A 525 -5.29 -10.46 0.42
N GLY A 526 -4.54 -11.14 -0.45
CA GLY A 526 -4.10 -12.52 -0.23
C GLY A 526 -3.06 -12.67 0.90
N LEU A 527 -2.41 -11.57 1.30
CA LEU A 527 -1.52 -11.58 2.46
C LEU A 527 -2.28 -11.57 3.78
N LYS A 528 -3.45 -10.96 3.87
CA LYS A 528 -4.20 -10.80 5.13
C LYS A 528 -4.46 -12.14 5.79
N PHE A 529 -4.23 -12.20 7.10
CA PHE A 529 -4.62 -13.34 7.91
C PHE A 529 -6.14 -13.26 8.14
N VAL A 530 -6.90 -14.07 7.42
CA VAL A 530 -8.36 -14.08 7.51
C VAL A 530 -8.78 -14.45 8.93
N ASP A 531 -9.75 -13.74 9.48
CA ASP A 531 -10.31 -13.92 10.84
C ASP A 531 -9.35 -13.51 11.99
N ALA A 532 -8.20 -12.88 11.68
CA ALA A 532 -7.42 -12.25 12.75
C ALA A 532 -8.21 -11.06 13.33
N PRO A 533 -8.32 -10.95 14.68
CA PRO A 533 -9.01 -9.82 15.29
C PRO A 533 -8.44 -8.48 14.88
N ALA A 534 -9.30 -7.48 14.75
CA ALA A 534 -8.90 -6.12 14.45
C ALA A 534 -8.02 -5.55 15.58
N GLY A 535 -7.03 -4.73 15.23
CA GLY A 535 -6.20 -4.05 16.22
C GLY A 535 -5.89 -2.62 15.79
N ILE A 536 -5.20 -1.90 16.69
CA ILE A 536 -4.82 -0.51 16.49
C ILE A 536 -3.55 -0.19 17.28
N LYS A 537 -2.68 0.63 16.71
CA LYS A 537 -1.45 1.11 17.36
C LYS A 537 -1.75 2.31 18.23
N PHE A 538 -1.33 2.25 19.48
CA PHE A 538 -1.19 3.40 20.38
C PHE A 538 0.28 3.63 20.67
N ALA A 539 0.63 4.82 21.16
CA ALA A 539 2.00 5.10 21.56
C ALA A 539 2.08 6.07 22.75
N LEU A 540 3.17 5.92 23.49
CA LEU A 540 3.60 6.76 24.61
C LEU A 540 4.99 7.32 24.28
N GLY A 541 5.60 8.07 25.18
CA GLY A 541 6.99 8.47 25.08
C GLY A 541 7.23 9.81 24.36
N GLU A 542 8.44 9.97 23.87
CA GLU A 542 8.94 11.22 23.26
C GLU A 542 8.27 11.52 21.95
N ASN A 543 8.07 10.48 21.11
CA ASN A 543 7.57 10.65 19.75
C ASN A 543 6.19 11.31 19.72
N VAL A 544 5.27 10.87 20.59
CA VAL A 544 3.87 11.37 20.60
C VAL A 544 3.76 12.80 21.10
N LYS A 545 4.77 13.27 21.85
CA LYS A 545 4.89 14.65 22.31
C LYS A 545 5.66 15.53 21.33
N GLN A 546 6.24 14.95 20.31
CA GLN A 546 7.12 15.61 19.33
C GLN A 546 8.31 16.35 19.98
N SER A 547 8.75 15.94 21.17
CA SER A 547 9.80 16.61 21.93
C SER A 547 11.18 16.51 21.30
N ASN A 548 11.38 15.54 20.41
CA ASN A 548 12.62 15.25 19.69
C ASN A 548 12.55 15.60 18.18
N TRP A 549 11.47 16.29 17.72
CA TRP A 549 11.29 16.55 16.28
C TRP A 549 11.75 17.94 15.84
N GLY A 550 12.14 18.79 16.76
CA GLY A 550 12.56 20.17 16.51
C GLY A 550 11.46 21.20 16.77
N ASP A 551 11.85 22.48 16.70
CA ASP A 551 10.98 23.59 17.16
C ASP A 551 9.74 23.81 16.28
N ALA A 552 9.80 23.48 15.01
CA ALA A 552 8.68 23.59 14.09
C ALA A 552 7.50 22.68 14.45
N PHE A 553 7.74 21.60 15.21
CA PHE A 553 6.76 20.58 15.53
C PHE A 553 6.13 20.72 16.92
N LYS A 554 6.35 21.86 17.61
CA LYS A 554 5.85 22.08 18.98
C LYS A 554 4.41 22.61 19.07
N SER A 555 3.63 22.55 17.99
CA SER A 555 2.28 23.11 17.95
C SER A 555 1.17 22.07 18.14
N ARG A 556 1.44 20.78 17.94
CA ARG A 556 0.46 19.70 18.10
C ARG A 556 0.34 19.24 19.56
N PHE A 557 -0.85 19.28 20.15
CA PHE A 557 -1.15 18.62 21.42
C PHE A 557 -1.16 17.08 21.25
N PRO A 558 -0.71 16.25 22.25
CA PRO A 558 -0.11 16.62 23.54
C PRO A 558 1.41 16.90 23.40
N GLN A 559 1.94 17.79 24.25
CA GLN A 559 3.38 18.11 24.31
C GLN A 559 4.02 17.72 25.65
N SER A 560 3.28 17.08 26.53
CA SER A 560 3.76 16.63 27.84
C SER A 560 3.27 15.22 28.15
N ARG A 561 3.97 14.54 29.09
CA ARG A 561 3.53 13.24 29.61
C ARG A 561 2.15 13.31 30.24
N MET A 562 1.78 14.41 30.91
CA MET A 562 0.43 14.59 31.47
C MET A 562 -0.65 14.79 30.39
N GLY A 563 -0.29 15.38 29.26
CA GLY A 563 -1.21 15.62 28.15
C GLY A 563 -1.65 14.34 27.44
N VAL A 564 -0.82 13.28 27.43
CA VAL A 564 -1.13 12.00 26.75
C VAL A 564 -2.34 11.31 27.40
N PRO A 565 -2.38 11.02 28.72
CA PRO A 565 -3.57 10.45 29.37
C PRO A 565 -4.82 11.32 29.24
N ALA A 566 -4.68 12.65 29.32
CA ALA A 566 -5.78 13.58 29.11
C ALA A 566 -6.36 13.47 27.69
N PHE A 567 -5.50 13.34 26.69
CA PHE A 567 -5.91 13.14 25.30
C PHE A 567 -6.66 11.80 25.11
N HIS A 568 -6.13 10.70 25.63
CA HIS A 568 -6.81 9.41 25.60
C HIS A 568 -8.21 9.50 26.25
N THR A 569 -8.29 10.06 27.45
CA THR A 569 -9.57 10.26 28.17
C THR A 569 -10.57 11.05 27.34
N ASN A 570 -10.13 12.13 26.70
CA ASN A 570 -10.98 12.96 25.84
C ASN A 570 -11.53 12.15 24.64
N ARG A 571 -10.68 11.43 23.92
CA ARG A 571 -11.11 10.68 22.72
C ARG A 571 -12.02 9.50 23.07
N PHE A 572 -11.75 8.76 24.14
CA PHE A 572 -12.61 7.68 24.60
C PHE A 572 -13.97 8.20 25.10
N THR A 573 -14.00 9.37 25.75
CA THR A 573 -15.25 10.03 26.15
C THR A 573 -16.05 10.46 24.92
N ALA A 574 -15.39 11.05 23.91
CA ALA A 574 -16.04 11.41 22.64
C ALA A 574 -16.62 10.19 21.92
N ALA A 575 -15.91 9.05 21.92
CA ALA A 575 -16.43 7.82 21.36
C ALA A 575 -17.68 7.29 22.09
N ARG A 576 -17.73 7.35 23.43
CA ARG A 576 -18.95 7.00 24.19
C ARG A 576 -20.13 7.87 23.79
N HIS A 577 -19.94 9.21 23.64
CA HIS A 577 -20.99 10.10 23.17
C HIS A 577 -21.43 9.76 21.73
N TYR A 578 -20.47 9.43 20.87
CA TYR A 578 -20.75 9.00 19.50
C TYR A 578 -21.60 7.71 19.47
N MET A 579 -21.23 6.70 20.25
CA MET A 579 -21.98 5.45 20.38
C MET A 579 -23.43 5.70 20.80
N ALA A 580 -23.63 6.53 21.83
CA ALA A 580 -24.97 6.89 22.30
C ALA A 580 -25.80 7.64 21.24
N ALA A 581 -25.15 8.50 20.45
CA ALA A 581 -25.81 9.19 19.33
C ALA A 581 -26.21 8.21 18.21
N VAL A 582 -25.33 7.27 17.85
CA VAL A 582 -25.61 6.21 16.86
C VAL A 582 -26.77 5.32 17.30
N GLU A 583 -26.79 4.91 18.58
CA GLU A 583 -27.88 4.12 19.16
C GLU A 583 -29.23 4.89 19.11
N LYS A 584 -29.20 6.17 19.46
CA LYS A 584 -30.38 7.04 19.35
C LYS A 584 -30.88 7.15 17.90
N ALA A 585 -29.96 7.27 16.94
CA ALA A 585 -30.32 7.35 15.52
C ALA A 585 -30.94 6.03 15.02
N ALA A 586 -30.42 4.89 15.46
CA ALA A 586 -31.00 3.57 15.16
C ALA A 586 -32.43 3.40 15.70
N ASN A 587 -32.76 4.08 16.80
CA ASN A 587 -34.07 4.08 17.42
C ASN A 587 -35.01 5.23 16.91
N GLY A 588 -34.77 5.73 15.69
CA GLY A 588 -35.61 6.74 15.03
C GLY A 588 -35.19 8.19 15.31
N GLY A 589 -34.04 8.42 15.92
CA GLY A 589 -33.45 9.75 16.07
C GLY A 589 -32.90 10.32 14.75
N PRO A 590 -32.35 11.55 14.77
CA PRO A 590 -31.78 12.17 13.58
C PRO A 590 -30.57 11.38 13.08
N PRO A 591 -30.31 11.39 11.75
CA PRO A 591 -29.12 10.74 11.18
C PRO A 591 -27.83 11.23 11.86
N VAL A 592 -26.90 10.32 12.12
CA VAL A 592 -25.56 10.62 12.65
C VAL A 592 -24.54 10.48 11.54
N ARG A 593 -23.61 11.45 11.47
CA ARG A 593 -22.45 11.41 10.60
C ARG A 593 -21.54 10.27 11.02
N ARG A 594 -21.15 9.43 10.09
CA ARG A 594 -20.11 8.43 10.35
C ARG A 594 -18.76 9.11 10.54
N ASP A 595 -18.10 8.81 11.64
CA ASP A 595 -16.79 9.32 11.99
C ASP A 595 -15.83 8.13 12.15
N LEU A 596 -14.97 7.92 11.14
CA LEU A 596 -14.10 6.75 11.08
C LEU A 596 -13.10 6.68 12.25
N GLU A 597 -12.72 7.82 12.84
CA GLU A 597 -11.89 7.86 14.04
C GLU A 597 -12.66 7.34 15.25
N LEU A 598 -13.85 7.90 15.49
CA LEU A 598 -14.68 7.53 16.64
C LEU A 598 -15.24 6.11 16.50
N GLU A 599 -15.52 5.63 15.27
CA GLU A 599 -15.88 4.24 15.02
C GLU A 599 -14.79 3.28 15.50
N ALA A 600 -13.53 3.52 15.11
CA ALA A 600 -12.42 2.67 15.53
C ALA A 600 -12.20 2.68 17.05
N ILE A 601 -12.41 3.81 17.73
CA ILE A 601 -12.33 3.89 19.20
C ILE A 601 -13.54 3.23 19.86
N SER A 602 -14.72 3.30 19.25
CA SER A 602 -15.92 2.61 19.71
C SER A 602 -15.73 1.08 19.68
N GLU A 603 -15.12 0.54 18.64
CA GLU A 603 -14.77 -0.88 18.54
C GLU A 603 -13.82 -1.33 19.67
N ILE A 604 -12.90 -0.45 20.14
CA ILE A 604 -12.09 -0.72 21.32
C ILE A 604 -12.97 -0.82 22.58
N LEU A 605 -13.90 0.12 22.77
CA LEU A 605 -14.81 0.13 23.92
C LEU A 605 -15.73 -1.10 23.95
N CYS A 606 -16.09 -1.64 22.78
CA CYS A 606 -16.85 -2.89 22.64
C CYS A 606 -15.98 -4.16 22.76
N GLY A 607 -14.66 -4.03 22.85
CA GLY A 607 -13.74 -5.18 22.93
C GLY A 607 -13.49 -5.89 21.58
N GLU A 608 -13.90 -5.27 20.47
CA GLU A 608 -13.78 -5.80 19.11
C GLU A 608 -12.41 -5.48 18.48
N ARG A 609 -11.73 -4.45 18.98
CA ARG A 609 -10.42 -4.00 18.49
C ARG A 609 -9.37 -4.04 19.60
N LEU A 610 -8.22 -4.66 19.31
CA LEU A 610 -7.12 -4.86 20.23
C LEU A 610 -6.16 -3.66 20.23
N ILE A 611 -5.76 -3.17 21.41
CA ILE A 611 -4.74 -2.13 21.53
C ILE A 611 -3.36 -2.76 21.59
N HIS A 612 -2.46 -2.30 20.72
CA HIS A 612 -1.02 -2.56 20.73
C HIS A 612 -0.29 -1.24 20.99
N CYS A 613 0.30 -1.07 22.19
CA CYS A 613 0.80 0.22 22.64
C CYS A 613 2.32 0.25 22.73
N HIS A 614 2.98 1.09 21.93
CA HIS A 614 4.38 1.43 22.11
C HIS A 614 4.62 2.07 23.48
N SER A 615 5.54 1.52 24.27
CA SER A 615 5.70 1.91 25.69
C SER A 615 7.10 1.58 26.21
N TYR A 616 7.85 2.59 26.65
CA TYR A 616 9.18 2.42 27.20
C TYR A 616 9.19 2.60 28.72
N ARG A 617 8.69 3.73 29.23
CA ARG A 617 8.86 4.16 30.61
C ARG A 617 7.75 3.65 31.53
N GLN A 618 8.15 3.23 32.73
CA GLN A 618 7.25 2.70 33.77
C GLN A 618 6.13 3.68 34.16
N ASP A 619 6.46 4.97 34.32
CA ASP A 619 5.48 6.00 34.71
C ASP A 619 4.37 6.21 33.68
N GLU A 620 4.73 6.21 32.38
CA GLU A 620 3.80 6.34 31.26
C GLU A 620 2.96 5.07 31.09
N ILE A 621 3.57 3.89 31.26
CA ILE A 621 2.86 2.60 31.25
C ILE A 621 1.77 2.58 32.33
N LEU A 622 2.11 2.93 33.57
CA LEU A 622 1.13 2.95 34.68
C LEU A 622 0.00 3.96 34.44
N ALA A 623 0.35 5.17 33.94
CA ALA A 623 -0.65 6.18 33.61
C ALA A 623 -1.62 5.69 32.52
N PHE A 624 -1.10 5.05 31.49
CA PHE A 624 -1.89 4.49 30.40
C PHE A 624 -2.83 3.38 30.87
N LEU A 625 -2.31 2.40 31.62
CA LEU A 625 -3.12 1.31 32.16
C LEU A 625 -4.28 1.82 33.03
N ARG A 626 -4.04 2.83 33.89
CA ARG A 626 -5.09 3.44 34.74
C ARG A 626 -6.20 4.09 33.87
N VAL A 627 -5.84 4.77 32.79
CA VAL A 627 -6.84 5.34 31.85
C VAL A 627 -7.66 4.22 31.23
N MET A 628 -7.03 3.18 30.71
CA MET A 628 -7.73 2.06 30.09
C MET A 628 -8.64 1.32 31.07
N GLU A 629 -8.20 1.11 32.31
CA GLU A 629 -9.01 0.52 33.39
C GLU A 629 -10.23 1.38 33.71
N GLY A 630 -10.12 2.71 33.73
CA GLY A 630 -11.23 3.65 33.90
C GLY A 630 -12.30 3.54 32.81
N PHE A 631 -11.92 3.11 31.61
CA PHE A 631 -12.83 2.80 30.51
C PHE A 631 -13.24 1.32 30.44
N LYS A 632 -12.74 0.47 31.31
CA LYS A 632 -12.89 -1.00 31.30
C LYS A 632 -12.33 -1.64 30.05
N VAL A 633 -11.27 -1.10 29.49
CA VAL A 633 -10.56 -1.59 28.31
C VAL A 633 -9.33 -2.35 28.75
N ARG A 634 -9.17 -3.57 28.21
CA ARG A 634 -7.95 -4.36 28.38
C ARG A 634 -7.01 -4.12 27.22
N VAL A 635 -5.78 -3.71 27.51
CA VAL A 635 -4.71 -3.59 26.53
C VAL A 635 -4.26 -5.00 26.12
N ALA A 636 -4.18 -5.26 24.84
CA ALA A 636 -3.75 -6.58 24.34
C ALA A 636 -2.24 -6.77 24.54
N THR A 637 -1.42 -5.82 24.07
CA THR A 637 0.04 -5.93 24.13
C THR A 637 0.68 -4.56 24.33
N LEU A 638 1.56 -4.47 25.32
CA LEU A 638 2.51 -3.37 25.47
C LEU A 638 3.75 -3.70 24.64
N GLN A 639 4.04 -2.87 23.65
CA GLN A 639 5.11 -3.10 22.66
C GLN A 639 6.39 -2.39 23.08
N HIS A 640 7.57 -2.99 22.81
CA HIS A 640 8.89 -2.48 23.19
C HIS A 640 9.01 -2.12 24.67
N ILE A 641 8.39 -2.91 25.52
CA ILE A 641 8.18 -2.58 26.92
C ILE A 641 9.47 -2.66 27.75
N LEU A 642 10.40 -1.74 27.49
CA LEU A 642 11.78 -1.83 28.00
C LEU A 642 11.87 -1.69 29.53
N GLU A 643 11.05 -0.84 30.18
CA GLU A 643 10.96 -0.74 31.64
C GLU A 643 9.83 -1.57 32.28
N GLY A 644 9.18 -2.44 31.50
CA GLY A 644 8.07 -3.26 31.98
C GLY A 644 8.42 -4.15 33.20
N TYR A 645 9.68 -4.57 33.30
CA TYR A 645 10.16 -5.34 34.42
C TYR A 645 10.02 -4.61 35.77
N LYS A 646 10.06 -3.27 35.81
CA LYS A 646 9.90 -2.45 37.03
C LYS A 646 8.45 -2.43 37.53
N VAL A 647 7.47 -2.63 36.63
CA VAL A 647 6.03 -2.60 36.93
C VAL A 647 5.31 -3.88 36.48
N ALA A 648 6.04 -5.00 36.54
CA ALA A 648 5.56 -6.29 36.07
C ALA A 648 4.30 -6.76 36.82
N ASN A 649 4.21 -6.51 38.14
CA ASN A 649 3.05 -6.88 38.93
C ASN A 649 1.76 -6.13 38.47
N GLU A 650 1.86 -4.87 38.12
CA GLU A 650 0.74 -4.04 37.63
C GLU A 650 0.29 -4.51 36.26
N ILE A 651 1.24 -4.83 35.38
CA ILE A 651 0.96 -5.37 34.03
C ILE A 651 0.26 -6.73 34.15
N ALA A 652 0.76 -7.62 35.01
CA ALA A 652 0.15 -8.93 35.28
C ALA A 652 -1.29 -8.79 35.80
N ARG A 653 -1.52 -7.85 36.74
CA ARG A 653 -2.86 -7.56 37.27
C ARG A 653 -3.82 -7.03 36.22
N HIS A 654 -3.35 -6.15 35.33
CA HIS A 654 -4.13 -5.65 34.22
C HIS A 654 -4.44 -6.76 33.20
N GLY A 655 -3.53 -7.71 33.04
CA GLY A 655 -3.61 -8.84 32.11
C GLY A 655 -3.18 -8.50 30.69
N ALA A 656 -2.41 -7.45 30.49
CA ALA A 656 -1.80 -7.14 29.21
C ALA A 656 -0.65 -8.11 28.89
N GLY A 657 -0.45 -8.44 27.62
CA GLY A 657 0.77 -9.08 27.16
C GLY A 657 1.91 -8.05 27.07
N ALA A 658 3.14 -8.55 27.02
CA ALA A 658 4.34 -7.76 26.88
C ALA A 658 5.14 -8.25 25.66
N SER A 659 5.53 -7.33 24.77
CA SER A 659 6.47 -7.63 23.69
C SER A 659 7.74 -6.82 23.89
N ALA A 660 8.91 -7.47 23.84
CA ALA A 660 10.16 -6.87 24.24
C ALA A 660 11.27 -7.10 23.21
N PHE A 661 12.39 -6.43 23.44
CA PHE A 661 13.70 -6.72 22.82
C PHE A 661 14.66 -7.21 23.92
N SER A 662 15.68 -7.97 23.55
CA SER A 662 16.71 -8.37 24.50
C SER A 662 17.88 -7.40 24.60
N ASP A 663 18.26 -6.70 23.52
CA ASP A 663 19.50 -5.92 23.48
C ASP A 663 19.39 -4.59 22.71
N TRP A 664 18.22 -4.00 22.66
CA TRP A 664 17.99 -2.66 22.11
C TRP A 664 18.08 -1.63 23.26
N TRP A 665 19.24 -1.10 23.52
CA TRP A 665 19.47 -0.10 24.55
C TRP A 665 20.34 1.05 24.07
N ALA A 666 20.27 2.17 24.80
CA ALA A 666 21.13 3.34 24.67
C ALA A 666 21.06 4.10 23.31
N TYR A 667 20.07 3.84 22.46
CA TYR A 667 19.89 4.60 21.22
C TYR A 667 19.05 5.88 21.39
N LYS A 668 18.30 6.00 22.49
CA LYS A 668 17.64 7.24 22.93
C LYS A 668 17.67 7.34 24.46
N PHE A 669 17.45 8.56 24.97
CA PHE A 669 17.46 8.79 26.40
C PHE A 669 16.40 8.01 27.18
N GLU A 670 15.18 7.89 26.62
CA GLU A 670 14.08 7.18 27.30
C GLU A 670 14.23 5.65 27.37
N VAL A 671 15.28 5.09 26.77
CA VAL A 671 15.58 3.64 26.84
C VAL A 671 16.86 3.34 27.67
N LEU A 672 17.29 4.29 28.46
CA LEU A 672 18.52 4.16 29.26
C LEU A 672 18.48 2.96 30.23
N ASP A 673 17.31 2.66 30.78
CA ASP A 673 17.10 1.60 31.78
C ASP A 673 16.69 0.26 31.13
N ALA A 674 16.85 0.09 29.84
CA ALA A 674 16.65 -1.19 29.17
C ALA A 674 17.69 -2.23 29.66
N ILE A 675 17.25 -3.46 29.92
CA ILE A 675 18.10 -4.57 30.34
C ILE A 675 17.81 -5.83 29.51
N PRO A 676 18.82 -6.67 29.21
CA PRO A 676 18.65 -7.82 28.32
C PRO A 676 17.75 -8.93 28.86
N HIS A 677 17.53 -8.99 30.17
CA HIS A 677 16.71 -10.00 30.84
C HIS A 677 15.33 -9.52 31.27
N ALA A 678 14.89 -8.33 30.77
CA ALA A 678 13.57 -7.77 31.07
C ALA A 678 12.41 -8.73 30.71
N GLY A 679 12.50 -9.39 29.55
CA GLY A 679 11.51 -10.38 29.13
C GLY A 679 11.40 -11.58 30.08
N ALA A 680 12.52 -12.09 30.56
CA ALA A 680 12.54 -13.20 31.51
C ALA A 680 11.89 -12.82 32.86
N ILE A 681 12.22 -11.64 33.42
CA ILE A 681 11.60 -11.15 34.66
C ILE A 681 10.08 -11.02 34.50
N MET A 682 9.60 -10.47 33.41
CA MET A 682 8.18 -10.36 33.16
C MET A 682 7.51 -11.74 33.01
N HIS A 683 8.16 -12.67 32.32
CA HIS A 683 7.68 -14.04 32.16
C HIS A 683 7.54 -14.74 33.51
N GLU A 684 8.56 -14.64 34.43
CA GLU A 684 8.50 -15.18 35.79
C GLU A 684 7.35 -14.60 36.62
N ARG A 685 6.88 -13.40 36.31
CA ARG A 685 5.71 -12.78 36.95
C ARG A 685 4.39 -13.18 36.30
N GLY A 686 4.38 -14.15 35.39
CA GLY A 686 3.18 -14.69 34.75
C GLY A 686 2.63 -13.82 33.60
N ILE A 687 3.38 -12.83 33.11
CA ILE A 687 2.99 -12.05 31.95
C ILE A 687 3.22 -12.89 30.68
N LEU A 688 2.29 -12.82 29.75
CA LEU A 688 2.45 -13.41 28.41
C LEU A 688 3.47 -12.58 27.60
N VAL A 689 4.73 -13.05 27.57
CA VAL A 689 5.84 -12.35 26.91
C VAL A 689 6.04 -12.86 25.50
N SER A 690 6.27 -11.93 24.54
CA SER A 690 6.80 -12.20 23.21
C SER A 690 8.02 -11.33 22.94
N PHE A 691 8.78 -11.70 21.91
CA PHE A 691 9.80 -10.85 21.33
C PHE A 691 9.36 -10.44 19.93
N ASN A 692 9.73 -9.22 19.52
CA ASN A 692 9.40 -8.65 18.22
C ASN A 692 10.63 -8.09 17.52
N SER A 693 10.49 -7.71 16.26
CA SER A 693 11.60 -7.19 15.49
C SER A 693 11.70 -5.67 15.49
N ASP A 694 10.59 -4.98 15.27
CA ASP A 694 10.55 -3.55 14.97
C ASP A 694 11.57 -3.11 13.91
N SER A 695 12.01 -4.04 13.07
CA SER A 695 13.02 -3.86 12.04
C SER A 695 12.91 -4.96 10.99
N SER A 696 12.86 -4.58 9.72
CA SER A 696 12.81 -5.53 8.60
C SER A 696 14.03 -6.44 8.54
N ASP A 697 15.21 -5.96 8.97
CA ASP A 697 16.42 -6.78 9.04
C ASP A 697 16.41 -7.71 10.27
N HIS A 698 15.98 -7.23 11.42
CA HIS A 698 15.90 -8.02 12.64
C HIS A 698 14.88 -9.17 12.54
N ALA A 699 13.77 -8.93 11.85
CA ALA A 699 12.72 -9.93 11.59
C ALA A 699 13.24 -11.23 10.94
N ARG A 700 14.38 -11.17 10.26
CA ARG A 700 15.03 -12.33 9.65
C ARG A 700 15.73 -13.24 10.66
N ARG A 701 15.83 -12.82 11.92
CA ARG A 701 16.64 -13.45 12.98
C ARG A 701 15.88 -13.61 14.29
N MET A 702 14.56 -13.73 14.23
CA MET A 702 13.71 -13.86 15.43
C MET A 702 14.05 -15.08 16.29
N ASN A 703 14.54 -16.15 15.68
CA ASN A 703 15.05 -17.33 16.40
C ASN A 703 16.25 -16.99 17.31
N LEU A 704 17.12 -16.07 16.87
CA LEU A 704 18.25 -15.62 17.67
C LEU A 704 17.81 -14.65 18.77
N GLU A 705 16.74 -13.88 18.54
CA GLU A 705 16.15 -13.07 19.62
C GLU A 705 15.61 -13.96 20.74
N ALA A 706 14.92 -15.04 20.40
CA ALA A 706 14.49 -16.05 21.36
C ALA A 706 15.68 -16.68 22.11
N ALA A 707 16.79 -16.98 21.41
CA ALA A 707 18.00 -17.52 22.03
C ALA A 707 18.60 -16.61 23.12
N LYS A 708 18.43 -15.29 23.01
CA LYS A 708 18.91 -14.33 24.03
C LYS A 708 18.12 -14.45 25.35
N ALA A 709 16.85 -14.83 25.33
CA ALA A 709 16.08 -15.10 26.54
C ALA A 709 16.69 -16.27 27.35
N VAL A 710 17.17 -17.29 26.65
CA VAL A 710 17.91 -18.39 27.27
C VAL A 710 19.23 -17.89 27.88
N LYS A 711 20.02 -17.17 27.03
CA LYS A 711 21.37 -16.75 27.42
C LYS A 711 21.39 -15.75 28.57
N TYR A 712 20.52 -14.73 28.51
CA TYR A 712 20.55 -13.63 29.48
C TYR A 712 19.58 -13.84 30.64
N GLY A 713 18.45 -14.51 30.41
CA GLY A 713 17.38 -14.64 31.38
C GLY A 713 17.25 -16.03 32.00
N GLY A 714 17.99 -17.03 31.49
CA GLY A 714 17.88 -18.41 31.98
C GLY A 714 16.52 -19.08 31.66
N VAL A 715 15.76 -18.55 30.73
CA VAL A 715 14.51 -19.14 30.25
C VAL A 715 14.82 -20.46 29.56
N SER A 716 13.98 -21.51 29.75
CA SER A 716 14.19 -22.77 29.03
C SER A 716 14.10 -22.57 27.53
N GLU A 717 14.80 -23.40 26.75
CA GLU A 717 14.81 -23.32 25.28
C GLU A 717 13.40 -23.43 24.70
N GLU A 718 12.55 -24.29 25.27
CA GLU A 718 11.18 -24.50 24.84
C GLU A 718 10.31 -23.26 25.12
N GLU A 719 10.42 -22.63 26.27
CA GLU A 719 9.69 -21.43 26.62
C GLU A 719 10.19 -20.22 25.79
N ALA A 720 11.52 -20.10 25.59
CA ALA A 720 12.11 -19.04 24.78
C ALA A 720 11.61 -19.08 23.34
N LEU A 721 11.46 -20.28 22.77
CA LEU A 721 10.92 -20.42 21.41
C LEU A 721 9.43 -20.00 21.32
N LYS A 722 8.66 -20.17 22.41
CA LYS A 722 7.28 -19.67 22.47
C LYS A 722 7.20 -18.15 22.40
N PHE A 723 8.26 -17.41 22.80
CA PHE A 723 8.30 -15.95 22.73
C PHE A 723 8.22 -15.41 21.29
N VAL A 724 8.55 -16.24 20.30
CA VAL A 724 8.50 -15.91 18.87
C VAL A 724 7.54 -16.81 18.06
N THR A 725 6.69 -17.59 18.76
CA THR A 725 5.73 -18.50 18.11
C THR A 725 4.35 -18.45 18.80
N LEU A 726 4.12 -19.23 19.86
CA LEU A 726 2.81 -19.36 20.51
C LEU A 726 2.39 -18.10 21.27
N ASN A 727 3.32 -17.43 21.93
CA ASN A 727 2.98 -16.26 22.74
C ASN A 727 2.51 -15.08 21.89
N PRO A 728 3.22 -14.67 20.82
CA PRO A 728 2.68 -13.66 19.90
C PRO A 728 1.35 -14.11 19.24
N ALA A 729 1.17 -15.40 18.93
CA ALA A 729 -0.11 -15.91 18.43
C ALA A 729 -1.25 -15.66 19.43
N LYS A 730 -1.02 -15.90 20.72
CA LYS A 730 -1.99 -15.62 21.80
C LYS A 730 -2.25 -14.13 21.98
N GLN A 731 -1.22 -13.28 21.89
CA GLN A 731 -1.38 -11.82 21.97
C GLN A 731 -2.22 -11.27 20.82
N LEU A 732 -2.08 -11.87 19.63
CA LEU A 732 -2.87 -11.55 18.45
C LEU A 732 -4.20 -12.29 18.39
N ARG A 733 -4.47 -13.22 19.33
CA ARG A 733 -5.65 -14.09 19.37
C ARG A 733 -5.84 -14.94 18.10
N ILE A 734 -4.74 -15.42 17.53
CA ILE A 734 -4.71 -16.32 16.37
C ILE A 734 -4.18 -17.71 16.72
N ASP A 735 -4.00 -17.99 18.00
CA ASP A 735 -3.39 -19.22 18.54
C ASP A 735 -4.24 -20.48 18.28
N ALA A 736 -5.51 -20.33 17.95
CA ALA A 736 -6.33 -21.43 17.44
C ALA A 736 -5.87 -21.94 16.06
N ARG A 737 -5.12 -21.14 15.31
CA ARG A 737 -4.68 -21.46 13.94
C ARG A 737 -3.17 -21.51 13.76
N ALA A 738 -2.37 -20.79 14.58
CA ALA A 738 -0.93 -20.64 14.40
C ALA A 738 -0.17 -20.75 15.75
N GLY A 739 1.15 -20.79 15.70
CA GLY A 739 2.06 -20.67 16.84
C GLY A 739 2.47 -21.97 17.53
N SER A 740 1.87 -23.11 17.19
CA SER A 740 2.32 -24.44 17.67
C SER A 740 2.03 -25.53 16.63
N LEU A 741 2.75 -26.66 16.71
CA LEU A 741 2.54 -27.84 15.85
C LEU A 741 1.50 -28.79 16.46
N GLU A 742 0.27 -28.32 16.55
CA GLU A 742 -0.85 -29.10 17.09
C GLU A 742 -1.85 -29.48 15.98
N PRO A 743 -2.48 -30.67 16.05
CA PRO A 743 -3.50 -31.08 15.08
C PRO A 743 -4.62 -30.03 14.93
N GLY A 744 -5.05 -29.80 13.69
CA GLY A 744 -6.10 -28.82 13.34
C GLY A 744 -5.60 -27.41 13.06
N LYS A 745 -4.42 -27.04 13.50
CA LYS A 745 -3.79 -25.74 13.16
C LYS A 745 -3.29 -25.71 11.72
N ASP A 746 -3.02 -24.50 11.22
CA ASP A 746 -2.47 -24.32 9.90
C ASP A 746 -1.07 -24.96 9.80
N GLY A 747 -0.76 -25.54 8.68
CA GLY A 747 0.54 -26.13 8.40
C GLY A 747 1.62 -25.09 8.15
N ASP A 748 1.82 -24.21 9.14
CA ASP A 748 2.82 -23.15 9.17
C ASP A 748 4.03 -23.62 9.96
N PHE A 749 5.14 -23.89 9.29
CA PHE A 749 6.35 -24.40 9.96
C PHE A 749 7.62 -23.98 9.23
N ALA A 750 8.72 -23.99 9.98
CA ALA A 750 10.07 -23.76 9.47
C ALA A 750 10.96 -24.98 9.73
N ILE A 751 11.80 -25.32 8.74
CA ILE A 751 12.78 -26.40 8.80
C ILE A 751 14.18 -25.78 8.91
N TRP A 752 14.91 -26.24 9.92
CA TRP A 752 16.25 -25.73 10.27
C TRP A 752 17.32 -26.78 10.04
N SER A 753 18.54 -26.34 9.65
CA SER A 753 19.70 -27.21 9.44
C SER A 753 20.24 -27.85 10.74
N GLY A 754 19.75 -27.44 11.89
CA GLY A 754 20.14 -27.88 13.22
C GLY A 754 19.31 -27.19 14.29
N HIS A 755 19.82 -27.07 15.51
CA HIS A 755 19.10 -26.47 16.62
C HIS A 755 18.66 -25.04 16.34
N PRO A 756 17.34 -24.69 16.40
CA PRO A 756 16.82 -23.40 15.94
C PRO A 756 17.40 -22.18 16.69
N LEU A 757 17.81 -22.35 17.95
CA LEU A 757 18.40 -21.28 18.75
C LEU A 757 19.93 -21.19 18.63
N ASP A 758 20.58 -22.02 17.80
CA ASP A 758 22.03 -21.96 17.55
C ASP A 758 22.31 -20.97 16.38
N THR A 759 23.25 -20.06 16.57
CA THR A 759 23.69 -19.06 15.58
C THR A 759 24.25 -19.67 14.28
N ARG A 760 24.68 -20.95 14.32
CA ARG A 760 25.17 -21.70 13.14
C ARG A 760 24.04 -22.31 12.32
N SER A 761 22.84 -22.42 12.89
CA SER A 761 21.69 -22.99 12.19
C SER A 761 21.08 -21.97 11.25
N VAL A 762 20.66 -22.47 10.07
CA VAL A 762 19.97 -21.67 9.06
C VAL A 762 18.61 -22.28 8.76
N CYS A 763 17.63 -21.42 8.48
CA CYS A 763 16.35 -21.88 7.96
C CYS A 763 16.55 -22.44 6.53
N LEU A 764 16.17 -23.67 6.31
CA LEU A 764 16.25 -24.36 5.02
C LEU A 764 14.97 -24.16 4.22
N GLN A 765 13.82 -24.25 4.88
CA GLN A 765 12.51 -24.14 4.23
C GLN A 765 11.50 -23.47 5.15
N THR A 766 10.59 -22.69 4.56
CA THR A 766 9.45 -22.09 5.26
C THR A 766 8.16 -22.44 4.52
N TRP A 767 7.25 -23.00 5.26
CA TRP A 767 5.96 -23.48 4.79
C TRP A 767 4.81 -22.72 5.46
N ILE A 768 3.81 -22.35 4.67
CA ILE A 768 2.60 -21.69 5.15
C ILE A 768 1.40 -22.44 4.57
N GLU A 769 0.51 -22.91 5.43
CA GLU A 769 -0.67 -23.70 5.04
C GLU A 769 -0.31 -24.89 4.12
N GLY A 770 0.79 -25.59 4.47
CA GLY A 770 1.26 -26.75 3.71
C GLY A 770 1.86 -26.44 2.33
N ARG A 771 2.13 -25.17 2.02
CA ARG A 771 2.75 -24.70 0.78
C ARG A 771 4.15 -24.16 1.06
N GLN A 772 5.12 -24.47 0.19
CA GLN A 772 6.50 -24.05 0.36
C GLN A 772 6.74 -22.67 -0.24
N TYR A 773 6.85 -21.66 0.62
CA TYR A 773 7.12 -20.28 0.20
C TYR A 773 8.61 -19.93 0.14
N PHE A 774 9.45 -20.67 0.85
CA PHE A 774 10.89 -20.50 0.81
C PHE A 774 11.60 -21.87 0.81
N GLU A 775 12.58 -21.98 -0.05
CA GLU A 775 13.59 -23.07 -0.08
C GLU A 775 14.94 -22.44 -0.40
N ARG A 776 15.94 -22.74 0.42
CA ARG A 776 17.24 -22.05 0.41
C ARG A 776 18.03 -22.22 -0.89
N GLU A 777 18.06 -23.43 -1.45
CA GLU A 777 18.79 -23.70 -2.66
C GLU A 777 18.10 -23.08 -3.89
N ALA A 778 16.78 -23.20 -3.98
CA ALA A 778 16.00 -22.53 -5.01
C ALA A 778 16.15 -21.00 -4.95
N ALA A 779 16.23 -20.42 -3.73
CA ALA A 779 16.48 -18.98 -3.57
C ALA A 779 17.86 -18.56 -4.11
N ARG A 780 18.92 -19.39 -3.93
CA ARG A 780 20.25 -19.15 -4.50
C ARG A 780 20.23 -19.22 -6.04
N GLN A 781 19.54 -20.22 -6.61
CA GLN A 781 19.39 -20.36 -8.05
C GLN A 781 18.65 -19.16 -8.65
N ARG A 782 17.58 -18.68 -7.99
CA ARG A 782 16.87 -17.47 -8.41
C ARG A 782 17.75 -16.22 -8.35
N ALA A 783 18.57 -16.07 -7.31
CA ALA A 783 19.51 -14.95 -7.21
C ALA A 783 20.52 -14.95 -8.39
N SER A 784 21.02 -16.13 -8.79
CA SER A 784 21.90 -16.27 -9.95
C SER A 784 21.18 -15.91 -11.27
N ALA A 785 19.92 -16.37 -11.45
CA ALA A 785 19.11 -16.03 -12.62
C ALA A 785 18.83 -14.52 -12.72
N ARG A 786 18.49 -13.87 -11.59
CA ARG A 786 18.32 -12.41 -11.52
C ARG A 786 19.59 -11.65 -11.89
N HIS A 787 20.75 -12.12 -11.45
CA HIS A 787 22.02 -11.52 -11.83
C HIS A 787 22.28 -11.63 -13.34
N SER A 788 22.03 -12.79 -13.94
CA SER A 788 22.18 -13.00 -15.39
C SER A 788 21.22 -12.10 -16.20
N GLU A 789 19.96 -11.97 -15.75
CA GLU A 789 18.98 -11.06 -16.35
C GLU A 789 19.45 -9.60 -16.26
N HIS A 790 19.97 -9.20 -15.09
CA HIS A 790 20.48 -7.85 -14.86
C HIS A 790 21.56 -7.48 -15.87
N LEU A 791 22.54 -8.35 -16.08
CA LEU A 791 23.59 -8.14 -17.07
C LEU A 791 23.05 -8.07 -18.51
N ALA A 792 22.09 -8.94 -18.86
CA ALA A 792 21.48 -8.93 -20.19
C ALA A 792 20.70 -7.61 -20.46
N LEU A 793 20.00 -7.08 -19.45
CA LEU A 793 19.27 -5.81 -19.54
C LEU A 793 20.20 -4.60 -19.65
N ILE A 794 21.33 -4.60 -18.92
CA ILE A 794 22.36 -3.57 -19.04
C ILE A 794 22.89 -3.54 -20.49
N GLU A 795 23.25 -4.68 -21.05
CA GLU A 795 23.77 -4.77 -22.42
C GLU A 795 22.72 -4.30 -23.45
N LYS A 796 21.46 -4.61 -23.21
CA LYS A 796 20.35 -4.14 -24.07
C LYS A 796 20.19 -2.62 -24.00
N ALA A 797 20.22 -2.03 -22.80
CA ALA A 797 20.08 -0.60 -22.60
C ALA A 797 21.26 0.19 -23.21
N LYS A 798 22.47 -0.36 -23.11
CA LYS A 798 23.66 0.21 -23.79
C LYS A 798 23.53 0.20 -25.32
N LYS A 799 22.92 -0.85 -25.91
CA LYS A 799 22.65 -0.93 -27.36
C LYS A 799 21.58 0.08 -27.79
N ASP A 800 20.50 0.24 -27.02
CA ASP A 800 19.46 1.23 -27.28
C ASP A 800 20.05 2.65 -27.35
N ARG A 801 20.93 2.99 -26.41
CA ARG A 801 21.66 4.28 -26.40
C ARG A 801 22.49 4.50 -27.68
N LYS A 802 23.18 3.47 -28.18
CA LYS A 802 24.00 3.58 -29.41
C LYS A 802 23.17 3.74 -30.67
N SER A 803 21.90 3.33 -30.65
CA SER A 803 21.00 3.47 -31.80
C SER A 803 20.36 4.87 -31.89
N VAL A 804 20.38 5.65 -30.80
CA VAL A 804 19.76 6.99 -30.69
C VAL A 804 20.78 8.12 -30.94
N VAL A 805 22.08 7.84 -30.95
CA VAL A 805 23.18 8.74 -31.31
C VAL A 805 23.52 8.53 -32.78
#